data_cbedcf5d7cc5f7072a95c0d4932777f3
#
_entry.id   cbedcf5d7cc5f7072a95c0d4932777f3
#
_cell.length_a   1.000
_cell.length_b   1.000
_cell.length_c   1.000
_cell.angle_alpha   90.00
_cell.angle_beta   90.00
_cell.angle_gamma   90.00
#
_symmetry.space_group_name_H-M   'P 1'
#
loop_
_entity.id
_entity.type
_entity.pdbx_description
1 polymer ?
#
loop_
_entity_poly.entity_id
_entity_poly.type
_entity_poly.pdbx_seq_one_letter_code
_entity_poly.pdbx_strand_id
1 'polypeptide(L)'
;LLTKLKAQIHFEGSGAQVVGPMGQPLQVLTLNIEDEYRLHETSKEPDVSLGSTWLSDFPQVWAETGGMGLAVRQAPLIIPLKATSTPVSIKQYPMSQEARLGIKPHIQRLLDQGILVPCQSPWNTPLLPVKKPGTNDYRPVQDLREVNKRVEDIHPTVPNPYNLLSGLPPSHQWYTVLDLKDAFFCLRLHPTSQPLFAFEWRDPEMGISGQLTWTRLPQGFKNSPTLFDEALHRDLADFRIQHPDLILLQYVDDLLLAATSELDCQQGTRALLQTLGNLGYRASAKKAQLCQKQVKYLGYLLKEGQRWLTEARKETVMGQPTPKTPRQLREFLGTAGFCRLWIPGFAEMAAPLYPLTKTGTLFNWGPDQQKAYQEIKQALLTAPALGLPDLTKPFELFVDEKQGYAKGVLTQKLGPWRRPVAYLSKKLDPVAAGWPPCLRMVAAIAVLTKDAGKLTMGQPLVILAPHAVEALVKQPPDRWLSNARMTHYQAMLLDTDRVQFGPVVALNPATLLPLPGKEPHHDCLEILAETHGTRPDLTDQPLPDADHTWYTDGSSFLQEGQRRAGAAVTTETEVIWAKALPAGTSAQRAELIALTQALKMAEGKKLNVYTDSRYAFATAHVHGEIYRRRGLLTSEGKEIKNKGEILALLKALFLPKRLSIIHCPGHQKGNSAEAKGNRMADQAAREAAMGTDTKASSLLIETSTPYTPDFFHYTETDIKNLQELGATYDREKKYWVLQGKPVMPDQFTFELLDFLHQLTHLSYQKMRALLDRKESPYYMLNKDKILHEVAESCQACVQVNASKTKIRNGTRVRVHRQGTH
;
A
#
# COMPACT_ATOMS: atom_id res chain seq x y z
N LEU A 1 10.78 -20.29 -24.17
CA LEU A 1 10.97 -20.24 -25.61
C LEU A 1 12.47 -20.14 -25.92
N LEU A 2 13.20 -19.22 -25.32
CA LEU A 2 14.66 -19.05 -25.50
C LEU A 2 15.44 -20.34 -25.17
N THR A 3 15.07 -21.03 -24.10
CA THR A 3 15.69 -22.30 -23.70
C THR A 3 15.42 -23.44 -24.70
N LYS A 4 14.20 -23.50 -25.26
CA LYS A 4 13.83 -24.48 -26.29
C LYS A 4 14.54 -24.21 -27.62
N LEU A 5 14.79 -22.93 -27.95
CA LEU A 5 15.47 -22.49 -29.16
C LEU A 5 17.01 -22.44 -29.00
N LYS A 6 17.51 -22.69 -27.77
CA LYS A 6 18.92 -22.49 -27.39
C LYS A 6 19.47 -21.12 -27.80
N ALA A 7 18.60 -20.07 -27.71
CA ALA A 7 18.91 -18.71 -28.08
C ALA A 7 19.42 -17.92 -26.88
N GLN A 8 20.32 -16.97 -27.13
CA GLN A 8 20.86 -16.05 -26.11
C GLN A 8 20.50 -14.61 -26.45
N ILE A 9 20.38 -13.78 -25.44
CA ILE A 9 20.16 -12.35 -25.64
C ILE A 9 21.48 -11.63 -25.42
N HIS A 10 21.94 -10.93 -26.43
CA HIS A 10 23.09 -10.04 -26.37
C HIS A 10 22.61 -8.60 -26.27
N PHE A 11 23.12 -7.87 -25.28
CA PHE A 11 22.84 -6.46 -25.12
C PHE A 11 23.98 -5.62 -25.67
N GLU A 12 23.71 -4.83 -26.70
CA GLU A 12 24.63 -3.86 -27.27
C GLU A 12 24.06 -2.45 -27.16
N GLY A 13 24.71 -1.62 -26.34
CA GLY A 13 24.30 -0.23 -26.17
C GLY A 13 22.87 -0.09 -25.64
N SER A 14 21.98 0.55 -26.38
CA SER A 14 20.55 0.72 -26.02
C SER A 14 19.62 -0.36 -26.58
N GLY A 15 20.14 -1.40 -27.23
CA GLY A 15 19.38 -2.46 -27.89
C GLY A 15 19.69 -3.86 -27.36
N ALA A 16 18.75 -4.77 -27.55
CA ALA A 16 18.90 -6.19 -27.25
C ALA A 16 18.74 -7.00 -28.55
N GLN A 17 19.68 -7.87 -28.84
CA GLN A 17 19.64 -8.76 -30.00
C GLN A 17 19.56 -10.22 -29.54
N VAL A 18 18.58 -10.96 -30.06
CA VAL A 18 18.45 -12.40 -29.76
C VAL A 18 19.26 -13.17 -30.84
N VAL A 19 20.19 -14.00 -30.36
CA VAL A 19 21.12 -14.73 -31.19
C VAL A 19 20.85 -16.22 -31.02
N GLY A 20 20.72 -16.93 -32.13
CA GLY A 20 20.53 -18.40 -32.14
C GLY A 20 21.80 -19.14 -31.76
N PRO A 21 21.72 -20.49 -31.62
CA PRO A 21 22.82 -21.32 -31.14
C PRO A 21 24.07 -21.33 -32.05
N MET A 22 23.95 -20.86 -33.26
CA MET A 22 25.08 -20.71 -34.25
C MET A 22 25.54 -19.26 -34.42
N GLY A 23 25.16 -18.35 -33.47
CA GLY A 23 25.52 -16.93 -33.56
C GLY A 23 24.72 -16.12 -34.58
N GLN A 24 23.70 -16.70 -35.24
CA GLN A 24 22.85 -15.98 -36.18
C GLN A 24 21.83 -15.08 -35.42
N PRO A 25 21.66 -13.83 -35.85
CA PRO A 25 20.61 -12.99 -35.29
C PRO A 25 19.24 -13.57 -35.63
N LEU A 26 18.42 -13.79 -34.60
CA LEU A 26 17.05 -14.18 -34.77
C LEU A 26 16.19 -12.93 -34.82
N GLN A 27 15.33 -12.84 -35.84
CA GLN A 27 14.38 -11.77 -35.94
C GLN A 27 13.29 -11.99 -34.87
N VAL A 28 13.38 -11.24 -33.80
CA VAL A 28 12.32 -11.22 -32.78
C VAL A 28 11.40 -10.08 -33.12
N LEU A 29 10.16 -10.40 -33.41
CA LEU A 29 9.09 -9.41 -33.36
C LEU A 29 8.95 -9.00 -31.87
N THR A 30 9.56 -7.87 -31.54
CA THR A 30 9.26 -7.21 -30.29
C THR A 30 7.85 -6.61 -30.46
N LEU A 31 6.86 -7.31 -29.94
CA LEU A 31 5.54 -6.73 -29.74
C LEU A 31 5.70 -5.62 -28.70
N ASN A 32 5.13 -4.46 -28.98
CA ASN A 32 4.89 -3.47 -27.94
C ASN A 32 4.05 -4.12 -26.85
N ILE A 33 4.21 -3.67 -25.60
CA ILE A 33 3.35 -4.13 -24.51
C ILE A 33 1.88 -4.04 -24.87
N GLU A 34 1.48 -3.01 -25.61
CA GLU A 34 0.13 -2.87 -26.17
C GLU A 34 -0.23 -4.04 -27.12
N ASP A 35 0.69 -4.53 -27.89
CA ASP A 35 0.47 -5.66 -28.81
C ASP A 35 0.51 -7.00 -28.07
N GLU A 36 1.27 -7.11 -27.00
CA GLU A 36 1.33 -8.29 -26.13
C GLU A 36 0.02 -8.40 -25.34
N TYR A 37 -0.51 -7.30 -24.85
CA TYR A 37 -1.85 -7.24 -24.23
C TYR A 37 -2.95 -7.49 -25.28
N ARG A 38 -2.83 -6.95 -26.49
CA ARG A 38 -3.75 -7.24 -27.60
C ARG A 38 -3.70 -8.70 -28.06
N LEU A 39 -2.57 -9.37 -28.01
CA LEU A 39 -2.49 -10.80 -28.31
C LEU A 39 -3.20 -11.65 -27.24
N HIS A 40 -3.23 -11.20 -26.00
CA HIS A 40 -4.07 -11.79 -24.95
C HIS A 40 -5.54 -11.39 -25.09
N GLU A 41 -5.84 -10.24 -25.73
CA GLU A 41 -7.21 -9.78 -26.02
C GLU A 41 -7.71 -10.34 -27.37
N THR A 42 -6.85 -10.65 -28.33
CA THR A 42 -7.20 -11.29 -29.63
C THR A 42 -7.33 -12.81 -29.57
N SER A 43 -6.95 -13.48 -28.47
CA SER A 43 -7.79 -14.58 -28.09
C SER A 43 -9.16 -13.91 -27.89
N LYS A 44 -10.01 -13.91 -28.94
CA LYS A 44 -11.41 -13.52 -28.89
C LYS A 44 -11.84 -13.78 -27.46
N GLU A 45 -12.29 -12.73 -26.71
CA GLU A 45 -13.19 -13.03 -25.63
C GLU A 45 -14.06 -14.12 -26.21
N PRO A 46 -14.00 -15.35 -25.74
CA PRO A 46 -14.96 -16.33 -26.23
C PRO A 46 -16.21 -15.54 -26.03
N ASP A 47 -16.98 -15.37 -27.11
CA ASP A 47 -18.34 -14.89 -27.00
C ASP A 47 -18.87 -15.69 -25.83
N VAL A 48 -18.95 -15.05 -24.64
CA VAL A 48 -19.30 -15.73 -23.38
C VAL A 48 -20.79 -15.85 -23.45
N SER A 49 -21.23 -16.60 -24.42
CA SER A 49 -22.49 -17.31 -24.34
C SER A 49 -22.27 -18.25 -23.15
N LEU A 50 -22.82 -17.88 -22.00
CA LEU A 50 -23.02 -18.76 -20.87
C LEU A 50 -23.38 -20.12 -21.44
N GLY A 51 -22.59 -21.14 -21.14
CA GLY A 51 -22.83 -22.46 -21.66
C GLY A 51 -24.31 -22.76 -21.51
N SER A 52 -24.93 -23.37 -22.51
CA SER A 52 -26.37 -23.59 -22.59
C SER A 52 -27.00 -24.15 -21.28
N THR A 53 -26.22 -24.84 -20.48
CA THR A 53 -26.60 -25.42 -19.17
C THR A 53 -26.90 -24.34 -18.10
N TRP A 54 -26.13 -23.26 -18.01
CA TRP A 54 -26.38 -22.21 -17.00
C TRP A 54 -27.69 -21.45 -17.27
N LEU A 55 -28.02 -21.22 -18.54
CA LEU A 55 -29.26 -20.56 -18.93
C LEU A 55 -30.49 -21.48 -18.72
N SER A 56 -30.36 -22.74 -19.07
CA SER A 56 -31.47 -23.71 -18.97
C SER A 56 -31.76 -24.14 -17.54
N ASP A 57 -30.74 -24.28 -16.71
CA ASP A 57 -30.88 -24.75 -15.33
C ASP A 57 -31.50 -23.69 -14.40
N PHE A 58 -31.32 -22.41 -14.71
CA PHE A 58 -31.78 -21.28 -13.87
C PHE A 58 -32.57 -20.22 -14.68
N PRO A 59 -33.64 -20.61 -15.39
CA PRO A 59 -34.37 -19.65 -16.26
C PRO A 59 -35.00 -18.50 -15.49
N GLN A 60 -35.32 -18.68 -14.22
CA GLN A 60 -35.94 -17.66 -13.39
C GLN A 60 -35.04 -16.51 -13.01
N VAL A 61 -33.73 -16.75 -12.85
CA VAL A 61 -32.79 -15.74 -12.36
C VAL A 61 -32.30 -14.81 -13.45
N TRP A 62 -32.28 -15.29 -14.70
CA TRP A 62 -31.76 -14.49 -15.79
C TRP A 62 -32.82 -13.48 -16.29
N ALA A 63 -32.41 -12.23 -16.43
CA ALA A 63 -33.28 -11.16 -16.90
C ALA A 63 -33.80 -11.41 -18.32
N GLU A 64 -33.06 -12.14 -19.14
CA GLU A 64 -33.41 -12.50 -20.51
C GLU A 64 -34.55 -13.55 -20.60
N THR A 65 -34.71 -14.36 -19.56
CA THR A 65 -35.68 -15.46 -19.53
C THR A 65 -36.71 -15.39 -18.40
N GLY A 66 -36.34 -14.71 -17.30
CA GLY A 66 -37.14 -14.66 -16.08
C GLY A 66 -38.10 -13.48 -15.96
N GLY A 67 -38.09 -12.60 -16.94
CA GLY A 67 -38.93 -11.39 -16.92
C GLY A 67 -38.46 -10.32 -15.91
N MET A 68 -39.37 -9.45 -15.48
CA MET A 68 -39.10 -8.41 -14.52
C MET A 68 -38.98 -8.99 -13.09
N GLY A 69 -37.95 -8.54 -12.36
CA GLY A 69 -37.75 -8.94 -10.98
C GLY A 69 -38.71 -8.29 -9.99
N LEU A 70 -38.95 -9.01 -8.89
CA LEU A 70 -39.70 -8.53 -7.74
C LEU A 70 -39.15 -9.17 -6.49
N ALA A 71 -38.61 -8.38 -5.56
CA ALA A 71 -38.12 -8.86 -4.28
C ALA A 71 -39.30 -9.26 -3.39
N VAL A 72 -39.67 -10.53 -3.44
CA VAL A 72 -40.94 -11.04 -2.87
C VAL A 72 -40.94 -10.98 -1.35
N ARG A 73 -39.78 -11.09 -0.70
CA ARG A 73 -39.68 -11.07 0.76
C ARG A 73 -39.59 -9.65 1.36
N GLN A 74 -39.34 -8.65 0.54
CA GLN A 74 -39.22 -7.27 1.03
C GLN A 74 -40.60 -6.59 1.07
N ALA A 75 -40.91 -6.00 2.23
CA ALA A 75 -42.11 -5.18 2.36
C ALA A 75 -42.02 -3.92 1.50
N PRO A 76 -43.16 -3.36 1.04
CA PRO A 76 -43.18 -2.10 0.35
C PRO A 76 -42.54 -0.98 1.18
N LEU A 77 -41.66 -0.20 0.56
CA LEU A 77 -40.89 0.84 1.23
C LEU A 77 -41.71 2.11 1.47
N ILE A 78 -41.64 2.64 2.68
CA ILE A 78 -42.18 3.95 3.03
C ILE A 78 -41.02 4.94 3.06
N ILE A 79 -41.17 6.05 2.34
CA ILE A 79 -40.13 7.08 2.24
C ILE A 79 -40.51 8.24 3.17
N PRO A 80 -39.80 8.45 4.28
CA PRO A 80 -40.10 9.51 5.22
C PRO A 80 -39.68 10.87 4.68
N LEU A 81 -40.55 11.87 4.88
CA LEU A 81 -40.28 13.26 4.54
C LEU A 81 -39.74 14.02 5.76
N LYS A 82 -38.93 15.03 5.53
CA LYS A 82 -38.52 15.99 6.56
C LYS A 82 -39.77 16.72 7.11
N ALA A 83 -39.84 16.98 8.41
CA ALA A 83 -40.99 17.53 9.06
C ALA A 83 -41.53 18.84 8.47
N THR A 84 -40.65 19.63 7.86
CA THR A 84 -41.00 20.93 7.25
C THR A 84 -41.27 20.84 5.75
N SER A 85 -41.29 19.64 5.16
CA SER A 85 -41.38 19.46 3.72
C SER A 85 -42.81 19.66 3.22
N THR A 86 -42.90 20.43 2.15
CA THR A 86 -44.15 20.62 1.38
C THR A 86 -44.00 20.01 -0.03
N PRO A 87 -45.09 19.56 -0.65
CA PRO A 87 -45.04 19.07 -2.02
C PRO A 87 -44.42 20.09 -2.98
N VAL A 88 -43.61 19.60 -3.90
CA VAL A 88 -43.01 20.42 -4.98
C VAL A 88 -43.56 20.00 -6.33
N SER A 89 -44.00 21.00 -7.10
CA SER A 89 -44.50 20.80 -8.45
C SER A 89 -43.68 21.64 -9.44
N ILE A 90 -42.83 20.97 -10.22
CA ILE A 90 -42.05 21.57 -11.28
C ILE A 90 -42.63 21.10 -12.59
N LYS A 91 -43.05 22.07 -13.44
CA LYS A 91 -43.59 21.76 -14.73
C LYS A 91 -42.58 21.03 -15.61
N GLN A 92 -43.09 20.12 -16.45
CA GLN A 92 -42.27 19.45 -17.45
C GLN A 92 -41.68 20.47 -18.43
N TYR A 93 -40.39 20.35 -18.66
CA TYR A 93 -39.71 21.18 -19.66
C TYR A 93 -40.13 20.80 -21.08
N PRO A 94 -40.15 21.77 -22.04
CA PRO A 94 -40.37 21.45 -23.43
C PRO A 94 -39.42 20.35 -23.92
N MET A 95 -40.01 19.35 -24.57
CA MET A 95 -39.29 18.21 -25.10
C MET A 95 -39.54 18.11 -26.59
N SER A 96 -38.50 17.88 -27.38
CA SER A 96 -38.65 17.70 -28.83
C SER A 96 -39.48 16.46 -29.15
N GLN A 97 -40.15 16.46 -30.31
CA GLN A 97 -40.91 15.31 -30.78
C GLN A 97 -40.04 14.06 -30.94
N GLU A 98 -38.84 14.24 -31.47
CA GLU A 98 -37.84 13.16 -31.60
C GLU A 98 -37.51 12.50 -30.23
N ALA A 99 -37.27 13.33 -29.23
CA ALA A 99 -36.97 12.86 -27.89
C ALA A 99 -38.15 12.13 -27.24
N ARG A 100 -39.39 12.64 -27.43
CA ARG A 100 -40.59 11.96 -26.94
C ARG A 100 -40.80 10.60 -27.59
N LEU A 101 -40.66 10.53 -28.93
CA LEU A 101 -40.73 9.27 -29.66
C LEU A 101 -39.65 8.28 -29.21
N GLY A 102 -38.45 8.76 -28.94
CA GLY A 102 -37.35 7.93 -28.41
C GLY A 102 -37.60 7.40 -27.01
N ILE A 103 -38.30 8.17 -26.16
CA ILE A 103 -38.64 7.77 -24.78
C ILE A 103 -39.89 6.89 -24.71
N LYS A 104 -40.83 7.06 -25.61
CA LYS A 104 -42.11 6.35 -25.59
C LYS A 104 -42.02 4.85 -25.41
N PRO A 105 -41.14 4.12 -26.12
CA PRO A 105 -40.99 2.66 -25.91
C PRO A 105 -40.61 2.28 -24.48
N HIS A 106 -39.77 3.09 -23.85
CA HIS A 106 -39.35 2.86 -22.46
C HIS A 106 -40.51 3.09 -21.49
N ILE A 107 -41.26 4.15 -21.63
CA ILE A 107 -42.44 4.45 -20.81
C ILE A 107 -43.52 3.37 -21.00
N GLN A 108 -43.78 2.98 -22.23
CA GLN A 108 -44.78 1.94 -22.53
C GLN A 108 -44.42 0.62 -21.90
N ARG A 109 -43.19 0.20 -22.04
CA ARG A 109 -42.68 -1.02 -21.39
C ARG A 109 -42.88 -0.99 -19.88
N LEU A 110 -42.58 0.14 -19.22
CA LEU A 110 -42.72 0.29 -17.78
C LEU A 110 -44.19 0.31 -17.34
N LEU A 111 -45.09 0.86 -18.16
CA LEU A 111 -46.53 0.79 -17.95
C LEU A 111 -47.08 -0.63 -18.09
N ASP A 112 -46.65 -1.34 -19.12
CA ASP A 112 -47.06 -2.72 -19.37
C ASP A 112 -46.61 -3.67 -18.24
N GLN A 113 -45.46 -3.36 -17.63
CA GLN A 113 -44.90 -4.10 -16.47
C GLN A 113 -45.50 -3.65 -15.14
N GLY A 114 -46.35 -2.66 -15.09
CA GLY A 114 -46.91 -2.13 -13.84
C GLY A 114 -45.94 -1.38 -12.96
N ILE A 115 -44.77 -1.03 -13.49
CA ILE A 115 -43.72 -0.25 -12.76
C ILE A 115 -44.12 1.23 -12.75
N LEU A 116 -44.68 1.73 -13.83
CA LEU A 116 -45.35 3.03 -13.90
C LEU A 116 -46.85 2.82 -13.86
N VAL A 117 -47.54 3.73 -13.18
CA VAL A 117 -49.00 3.77 -13.13
C VAL A 117 -49.50 5.22 -13.27
N PRO A 118 -50.70 5.44 -13.87
CA PRO A 118 -51.34 6.75 -13.86
C PRO A 118 -51.62 7.20 -12.42
N CYS A 119 -51.43 8.48 -12.13
CA CYS A 119 -51.72 9.07 -10.85
C CYS A 119 -52.17 10.52 -10.95
N GLN A 120 -52.72 11.04 -9.82
CA GLN A 120 -52.86 12.46 -9.56
C GLN A 120 -52.10 12.79 -8.30
N SER A 121 -51.12 13.67 -8.38
CA SER A 121 -50.27 13.99 -7.25
C SER A 121 -50.00 15.50 -7.16
N PRO A 122 -49.87 16.05 -5.95
CA PRO A 122 -49.39 17.41 -5.73
C PRO A 122 -47.87 17.53 -5.99
N TRP A 123 -47.17 16.41 -6.13
CA TRP A 123 -45.78 16.36 -6.51
C TRP A 123 -45.63 16.21 -8.01
N ASN A 124 -44.69 16.94 -8.60
CA ASN A 124 -44.29 16.76 -9.98
C ASN A 124 -42.83 17.15 -10.20
N THR A 125 -42.07 16.31 -10.87
CA THR A 125 -40.70 16.60 -11.25
C THR A 125 -40.47 16.29 -12.73
N PRO A 126 -39.60 17.06 -13.43
CA PRO A 126 -39.50 16.97 -14.89
C PRO A 126 -38.75 15.72 -15.32
N LEU A 127 -39.13 15.19 -16.47
CA LEU A 127 -38.45 14.12 -17.17
C LEU A 127 -37.50 14.74 -18.23
N LEU A 128 -36.25 14.26 -18.22
CA LEU A 128 -35.21 14.71 -19.15
C LEU A 128 -34.90 13.61 -20.16
N PRO A 129 -34.81 13.93 -21.44
CA PRO A 129 -34.33 13.00 -22.46
C PRO A 129 -32.81 13.00 -22.50
N VAL A 130 -32.20 11.90 -22.13
CA VAL A 130 -30.75 11.74 -22.21
C VAL A 130 -30.39 10.83 -23.37
N LYS A 131 -29.66 11.39 -24.34
CA LYS A 131 -29.20 10.65 -25.52
C LYS A 131 -28.01 9.79 -25.14
N LYS A 132 -28.02 8.52 -25.49
CA LYS A 132 -26.89 7.62 -25.28
C LYS A 132 -25.77 7.98 -26.26
N PRO A 133 -24.52 8.18 -25.78
CA PRO A 133 -23.40 8.48 -26.66
C PRO A 133 -23.25 7.45 -27.79
N GLY A 134 -23.10 7.93 -29.03
CA GLY A 134 -22.91 7.07 -30.20
C GLY A 134 -24.14 6.36 -30.74
N THR A 135 -25.34 6.64 -30.20
CA THR A 135 -26.61 6.07 -30.69
C THR A 135 -27.72 7.14 -30.77
N ASN A 136 -28.79 6.86 -31.49
CA ASN A 136 -29.99 7.69 -31.46
C ASN A 136 -31.01 7.25 -30.40
N ASP A 137 -30.58 6.49 -29.42
CA ASP A 137 -31.40 5.98 -28.34
C ASP A 137 -31.48 7.00 -27.19
N TYR A 138 -32.72 7.35 -26.80
CA TYR A 138 -33.02 8.25 -25.68
C TYR A 138 -33.43 7.45 -24.44
N ARG A 139 -32.92 7.84 -23.28
CA ARG A 139 -33.35 7.32 -21.98
C ARG A 139 -34.13 8.37 -21.21
N PRO A 140 -35.25 8.00 -20.58
CA PRO A 140 -35.95 8.89 -19.66
C PRO A 140 -35.15 8.97 -18.34
N VAL A 141 -34.78 10.19 -17.95
CA VAL A 141 -34.13 10.47 -16.66
C VAL A 141 -34.98 11.49 -15.93
N GLN A 142 -35.48 11.13 -14.76
CA GLN A 142 -36.28 12.04 -13.94
C GLN A 142 -35.36 12.88 -13.04
N ASP A 143 -35.59 14.20 -13.02
CA ASP A 143 -34.87 15.09 -12.12
C ASP A 143 -35.49 15.10 -10.71
N LEU A 144 -35.01 14.25 -9.87
CA LEU A 144 -35.52 14.13 -8.50
C LEU A 144 -34.79 15.01 -7.47
N ARG A 145 -33.97 15.98 -7.89
CA ARG A 145 -33.18 16.81 -6.95
C ARG A 145 -34.05 17.53 -5.92
N GLU A 146 -35.20 18.06 -6.30
CA GLU A 146 -36.10 18.77 -5.38
C GLU A 146 -36.85 17.81 -4.45
N VAL A 147 -37.16 16.60 -4.88
CA VAL A 147 -37.69 15.54 -4.00
C VAL A 147 -36.61 15.09 -3.00
N ASN A 148 -35.37 14.88 -3.50
CA ASN A 148 -34.24 14.47 -2.65
C ASN A 148 -33.94 15.46 -1.50
N LYS A 149 -34.17 16.77 -1.71
CA LYS A 149 -33.99 17.77 -0.64
C LYS A 149 -35.05 17.65 0.47
N ARG A 150 -36.21 17.13 0.17
CA ARG A 150 -37.40 17.06 1.06
C ARG A 150 -37.56 15.73 1.77
N VAL A 151 -36.83 14.73 1.34
CA VAL A 151 -36.78 13.40 1.96
C VAL A 151 -35.73 13.39 3.07
N GLU A 152 -36.02 12.70 4.18
CA GLU A 152 -35.05 12.50 5.26
C GLU A 152 -33.77 11.86 4.77
N ASP A 153 -32.65 12.26 5.37
CA ASP A 153 -31.36 11.68 5.09
C ASP A 153 -31.20 10.40 5.89
N ILE A 154 -30.79 9.33 5.22
CA ILE A 154 -30.38 8.08 5.87
C ILE A 154 -28.84 7.97 5.82
N HIS A 155 -28.27 7.31 6.82
CA HIS A 155 -26.84 7.07 6.80
C HIS A 155 -26.46 6.13 5.64
N PRO A 156 -25.52 6.52 4.77
CA PRO A 156 -25.10 5.67 3.67
C PRO A 156 -24.32 4.47 4.22
N THR A 157 -24.86 3.28 4.03
CA THR A 157 -24.25 2.00 4.48
C THR A 157 -23.52 1.26 3.37
N VAL A 158 -23.65 1.71 2.13
CA VAL A 158 -22.94 1.13 0.99
C VAL A 158 -21.43 1.39 1.15
N PRO A 159 -20.60 0.33 1.29
CA PRO A 159 -19.18 0.50 1.38
C PRO A 159 -18.62 1.04 0.07
N ASN A 160 -17.48 1.74 0.12
CA ASN A 160 -16.82 2.07 -1.14
C ASN A 160 -16.14 0.81 -1.75
N PRO A 161 -15.94 0.77 -3.07
CA PRO A 161 -15.35 -0.40 -3.74
C PRO A 161 -13.98 -0.78 -3.20
N TYR A 162 -13.22 0.20 -2.75
CA TYR A 162 -11.89 0.04 -2.20
C TYR A 162 -11.89 -0.78 -0.90
N ASN A 163 -12.79 -0.44 0.03
CA ASN A 163 -12.92 -1.16 1.30
C ASN A 163 -13.59 -2.52 1.10
N LEU A 164 -14.51 -2.61 0.16
CA LEU A 164 -15.23 -3.86 -0.12
C LEU A 164 -14.27 -4.98 -0.55
N LEU A 165 -13.34 -4.68 -1.45
CA LEU A 165 -12.35 -5.66 -1.94
C LEU A 165 -11.34 -6.10 -0.88
N SER A 166 -11.16 -5.32 0.18
CA SER A 166 -10.32 -5.71 1.32
C SER A 166 -10.87 -6.93 2.07
N GLY A 167 -12.16 -7.21 1.94
CA GLY A 167 -12.79 -8.42 2.50
C GLY A 167 -12.61 -9.69 1.67
N LEU A 168 -11.88 -9.62 0.54
CA LEU A 168 -11.64 -10.76 -0.35
C LEU A 168 -10.29 -11.42 -0.03
N PRO A 169 -10.27 -12.63 0.56
CA PRO A 169 -9.03 -13.31 0.89
C PRO A 169 -8.27 -13.73 -0.38
N PRO A 170 -6.93 -13.64 -0.40
CA PRO A 170 -6.11 -14.09 -1.53
C PRO A 170 -6.22 -15.59 -1.85
N SER A 171 -6.67 -16.38 -0.90
CA SER A 171 -6.90 -17.83 -1.08
C SER A 171 -8.08 -18.16 -1.98
N HIS A 172 -9.04 -17.24 -2.10
CA HIS A 172 -10.23 -17.40 -2.91
C HIS A 172 -9.99 -16.89 -4.32
N GLN A 173 -9.58 -17.75 -5.23
CA GLN A 173 -9.13 -17.38 -6.58
C GLN A 173 -10.07 -17.84 -7.71
N TRP A 174 -11.22 -18.41 -7.36
CA TRP A 174 -12.28 -18.74 -8.29
C TRP A 174 -13.47 -17.81 -8.05
N TYR A 175 -13.93 -17.15 -9.10
CA TYR A 175 -14.87 -16.04 -9.00
C TYR A 175 -16.08 -16.23 -9.89
N THR A 176 -17.21 -15.75 -9.39
CA THR A 176 -18.43 -15.49 -10.16
C THR A 176 -18.85 -14.06 -9.96
N VAL A 177 -19.06 -13.32 -11.04
CA VAL A 177 -19.56 -11.93 -11.01
C VAL A 177 -20.94 -11.90 -11.65
N LEU A 178 -21.88 -11.30 -10.94
CA LEU A 178 -23.26 -11.10 -11.38
C LEU A 178 -23.62 -9.60 -11.32
N ASP A 179 -24.28 -9.10 -12.35
CA ASP A 179 -24.87 -7.77 -12.43
C ASP A 179 -26.39 -7.92 -12.35
N LEU A 180 -27.00 -7.38 -11.31
CA LEU A 180 -28.44 -7.43 -11.14
C LEU A 180 -29.11 -6.38 -12.03
N LYS A 181 -29.92 -6.84 -12.96
CA LYS A 181 -30.63 -5.96 -13.91
C LYS A 181 -31.86 -5.33 -13.27
N ASP A 182 -32.01 -4.05 -13.54
CA ASP A 182 -33.17 -3.24 -13.06
C ASP A 182 -33.37 -3.39 -11.53
N ALA A 183 -32.27 -3.40 -10.80
CA ALA A 183 -32.20 -3.76 -9.39
C ALA A 183 -33.17 -2.96 -8.51
N PHE A 184 -33.21 -1.65 -8.65
CA PHE A 184 -34.11 -0.81 -7.85
C PHE A 184 -35.57 -1.12 -8.13
N PHE A 185 -35.93 -1.51 -9.34
CA PHE A 185 -37.29 -1.89 -9.69
C PHE A 185 -37.76 -3.21 -9.07
N CYS A 186 -36.85 -3.95 -8.46
CA CYS A 186 -37.21 -5.12 -7.67
C CYS A 186 -37.89 -4.76 -6.34
N LEU A 187 -37.67 -3.57 -5.80
CA LEU A 187 -38.25 -3.12 -4.54
C LEU A 187 -39.52 -2.32 -4.77
N ARG A 188 -40.56 -2.68 -4.06
CA ARG A 188 -41.86 -1.99 -4.12
C ARG A 188 -41.86 -0.71 -3.28
N LEU A 189 -42.53 0.31 -3.76
CA LEU A 189 -42.90 1.48 -2.98
C LEU A 189 -44.29 1.30 -2.36
N HIS A 190 -44.41 1.65 -1.08
CA HIS A 190 -45.71 1.70 -0.43
C HIS A 190 -46.59 2.76 -1.14
N PRO A 191 -47.94 2.51 -1.32
CA PRO A 191 -48.82 3.44 -2.03
C PRO A 191 -48.77 4.88 -1.50
N THR A 192 -48.54 5.08 -0.21
CA THR A 192 -48.43 6.44 0.38
C THR A 192 -47.17 7.20 -0.07
N SER A 193 -46.14 6.51 -0.51
CA SER A 193 -44.85 7.09 -0.97
C SER A 193 -44.77 7.25 -2.49
N GLN A 194 -45.63 6.58 -3.24
CA GLN A 194 -45.63 6.64 -4.70
C GLN A 194 -45.86 8.06 -5.24
N PRO A 195 -46.78 8.88 -4.67
CA PRO A 195 -47.04 10.24 -5.17
C PRO A 195 -45.82 11.15 -5.19
N LEU A 196 -44.81 10.90 -4.38
CA LEU A 196 -43.59 11.70 -4.32
C LEU A 196 -42.81 11.76 -5.63
N PHE A 197 -42.91 10.72 -6.43
CA PHE A 197 -42.11 10.51 -7.65
C PHE A 197 -42.94 10.73 -8.93
N ALA A 198 -44.04 11.44 -8.86
CA ALA A 198 -44.86 11.71 -9.99
C ALA A 198 -44.19 12.65 -11.02
N PHE A 199 -44.45 12.42 -12.29
CA PHE A 199 -44.00 13.24 -13.40
C PHE A 199 -45.07 13.31 -14.48
N GLU A 200 -45.06 14.37 -15.29
CA GLU A 200 -45.95 14.54 -16.43
C GLU A 200 -45.45 13.75 -17.64
N TRP A 201 -46.35 13.03 -18.27
CA TRP A 201 -46.09 12.37 -19.54
C TRP A 201 -47.20 12.71 -20.55
N ARG A 202 -46.80 13.14 -21.76
CA ARG A 202 -47.65 13.35 -22.88
C ARG A 202 -47.28 12.40 -24.00
N ASP A 203 -48.19 11.52 -24.35
CA ASP A 203 -48.00 10.59 -25.46
C ASP A 203 -47.83 11.37 -26.77
N PRO A 204 -46.74 11.13 -27.55
CA PRO A 204 -46.46 11.91 -28.78
C PRO A 204 -47.40 11.62 -29.93
N GLU A 205 -48.10 10.48 -29.93
CA GLU A 205 -49.01 10.06 -31.00
C GLU A 205 -50.47 10.28 -30.62
N MET A 206 -50.87 9.89 -29.43
CA MET A 206 -52.25 9.99 -28.95
C MET A 206 -52.57 11.34 -28.32
N GLY A 207 -51.60 12.17 -28.02
CA GLY A 207 -51.77 13.47 -27.37
C GLY A 207 -52.34 13.43 -25.96
N ILE A 208 -52.55 12.24 -25.39
CA ILE A 208 -53.02 12.05 -24.02
C ILE A 208 -51.95 12.55 -23.06
N SER A 209 -52.35 13.40 -22.12
CA SER A 209 -51.45 14.02 -21.14
C SER A 209 -51.94 13.71 -19.75
N GLY A 210 -51.06 13.33 -18.88
CA GLY A 210 -51.35 13.03 -17.48
C GLY A 210 -50.10 12.84 -16.64
N GLN A 211 -50.31 12.57 -15.34
CA GLN A 211 -49.19 12.20 -14.48
C GLN A 211 -49.05 10.69 -14.39
N LEU A 212 -47.81 10.24 -14.35
CA LEU A 212 -47.41 8.87 -14.04
C LEU A 212 -46.56 8.89 -12.77
N THR A 213 -46.58 7.79 -12.04
CA THR A 213 -45.66 7.59 -10.90
C THR A 213 -45.14 6.19 -10.84
N TRP A 214 -44.12 5.97 -10.01
CA TRP A 214 -43.45 4.69 -9.81
C TRP A 214 -44.11 3.88 -8.73
N THR A 215 -44.30 2.60 -8.99
CA THR A 215 -44.71 1.60 -8.00
C THR A 215 -43.48 0.90 -7.36
N ARG A 216 -42.31 1.16 -7.92
CA ARG A 216 -41.03 0.60 -7.55
C ARG A 216 -40.04 1.71 -7.24
N LEU A 217 -39.00 1.39 -6.53
CA LEU A 217 -37.93 2.31 -6.15
C LEU A 217 -37.28 2.92 -7.39
N PRO A 218 -37.35 4.26 -7.59
CA PRO A 218 -36.92 4.87 -8.84
C PRO A 218 -35.40 5.12 -8.89
N GLN A 219 -34.88 5.20 -10.09
CA GLN A 219 -33.52 5.66 -10.35
C GLN A 219 -33.42 7.18 -10.14
N GLY A 220 -32.31 7.66 -9.61
CA GLY A 220 -32.08 9.07 -9.30
C GLY A 220 -32.58 9.52 -7.92
N PHE A 221 -33.29 8.67 -7.19
CA PHE A 221 -33.62 8.93 -5.79
C PHE A 221 -32.39 8.70 -4.92
N LYS A 222 -32.08 9.68 -4.04
CA LYS A 222 -30.81 9.68 -3.29
C LYS A 222 -30.57 8.44 -2.43
N ASN A 223 -31.64 7.85 -1.88
CA ASN A 223 -31.57 6.73 -0.98
C ASN A 223 -31.74 5.36 -1.66
N SER A 224 -32.00 5.31 -2.96
CA SER A 224 -32.21 4.06 -3.70
C SER A 224 -31.03 3.08 -3.56
N PRO A 225 -29.76 3.50 -3.73
CA PRO A 225 -28.64 2.58 -3.57
C PRO A 225 -28.56 1.98 -2.18
N THR A 226 -28.71 2.78 -1.13
CA THR A 226 -28.63 2.31 0.27
C THR A 226 -29.79 1.38 0.60
N LEU A 227 -31.03 1.76 0.24
CA LEU A 227 -32.21 0.94 0.53
C LEU A 227 -32.15 -0.42 -0.19
N PHE A 228 -31.67 -0.43 -1.42
CA PHE A 228 -31.51 -1.65 -2.18
C PHE A 228 -30.40 -2.54 -1.59
N ASP A 229 -29.25 -1.97 -1.30
CA ASP A 229 -28.11 -2.69 -0.72
C ASP A 229 -28.49 -3.36 0.61
N GLU A 230 -29.17 -2.63 1.49
CA GLU A 230 -29.68 -3.16 2.76
C GLU A 230 -30.73 -4.27 2.59
N ALA A 231 -31.64 -4.10 1.64
CA ALA A 231 -32.67 -5.12 1.34
C ALA A 231 -32.04 -6.42 0.83
N LEU A 232 -31.10 -6.30 -0.09
CA LEU A 232 -30.38 -7.45 -0.65
C LEU A 232 -29.49 -8.13 0.41
N HIS A 233 -28.87 -7.38 1.30
CA HIS A 233 -28.13 -7.94 2.43
C HIS A 233 -29.03 -8.78 3.35
N ARG A 234 -30.22 -8.27 3.67
CA ARG A 234 -31.19 -9.04 4.47
C ARG A 234 -31.62 -10.31 3.76
N ASP A 235 -31.91 -10.25 2.48
CA ASP A 235 -32.34 -11.38 1.69
C ASP A 235 -31.27 -12.46 1.50
N LEU A 236 -30.00 -12.06 1.43
CA LEU A 236 -28.86 -12.97 1.27
C LEU A 236 -28.22 -13.40 2.59
N ALA A 237 -28.74 -12.97 3.73
CA ALA A 237 -28.18 -13.31 5.05
C ALA A 237 -28.16 -14.84 5.28
N ASP A 238 -29.26 -15.53 4.98
CA ASP A 238 -29.35 -16.97 5.10
C ASP A 238 -28.36 -17.71 4.19
N PHE A 239 -28.17 -17.22 2.96
CA PHE A 239 -27.18 -17.77 2.04
C PHE A 239 -25.75 -17.69 2.60
N ARG A 240 -25.39 -16.56 3.21
CA ARG A 240 -24.07 -16.37 3.82
C ARG A 240 -23.84 -17.31 5.00
N ILE A 241 -24.88 -17.56 5.80
CA ILE A 241 -24.82 -18.46 6.95
C ILE A 241 -24.67 -19.93 6.47
N GLN A 242 -25.37 -20.32 5.41
CA GLN A 242 -25.33 -21.67 4.87
C GLN A 242 -24.02 -21.99 4.12
N HIS A 243 -23.31 -20.97 3.66
CA HIS A 243 -22.07 -21.11 2.88
C HIS A 243 -20.92 -20.30 3.50
N PRO A 244 -20.45 -20.67 4.71
CA PRO A 244 -19.43 -19.91 5.42
C PRO A 244 -18.05 -19.90 4.72
N ASP A 245 -17.78 -20.91 3.90
CA ASP A 245 -16.52 -21.04 3.16
C ASP A 245 -16.48 -20.21 1.87
N LEU A 246 -17.61 -19.64 1.47
CA LEU A 246 -17.72 -18.78 0.30
C LEU A 246 -17.70 -17.32 0.74
N ILE A 247 -17.07 -16.48 -0.05
CA ILE A 247 -17.10 -15.04 0.14
C ILE A 247 -18.06 -14.42 -0.87
N LEU A 248 -19.06 -13.71 -0.36
CA LEU A 248 -20.02 -13.00 -1.17
C LEU A 248 -19.88 -11.50 -0.91
N LEU A 249 -19.32 -10.76 -1.87
CA LEU A 249 -19.23 -9.30 -1.84
C LEU A 249 -20.40 -8.70 -2.61
N GLN A 250 -20.90 -7.60 -2.09
CA GLN A 250 -22.07 -6.91 -2.63
C GLN A 250 -21.80 -5.41 -2.69
N TYR A 251 -21.96 -4.85 -3.87
CA TYR A 251 -21.91 -3.42 -4.10
C TYR A 251 -23.16 -3.01 -4.87
N VAL A 252 -24.21 -2.62 -4.16
CA VAL A 252 -25.54 -2.32 -4.69
C VAL A 252 -26.06 -3.48 -5.56
N ASP A 253 -25.92 -3.39 -6.87
CA ASP A 253 -26.41 -4.37 -7.87
C ASP A 253 -25.29 -5.27 -8.43
N ASP A 254 -24.04 -5.04 -8.05
CA ASP A 254 -22.90 -5.86 -8.47
C ASP A 254 -22.51 -6.85 -7.37
N LEU A 255 -22.56 -8.14 -7.69
CA LEU A 255 -22.24 -9.25 -6.80
C LEU A 255 -20.95 -9.95 -7.24
N LEU A 256 -20.11 -10.31 -6.29
CA LEU A 256 -18.96 -11.19 -6.47
C LEU A 256 -19.04 -12.35 -5.49
N LEU A 257 -19.04 -13.58 -6.02
CA LEU A 257 -18.87 -14.80 -5.25
C LEU A 257 -17.44 -15.30 -5.45
N ALA A 258 -16.72 -15.58 -4.38
CA ALA A 258 -15.38 -16.15 -4.43
C ALA A 258 -15.28 -17.46 -3.66
N ALA A 259 -14.54 -18.41 -4.22
CA ALA A 259 -14.31 -19.73 -3.65
C ALA A 259 -12.83 -20.14 -3.80
N THR A 260 -12.42 -21.09 -2.99
CA THR A 260 -11.04 -21.62 -2.99
C THR A 260 -10.79 -22.63 -4.11
N SER A 261 -11.83 -23.35 -4.56
CA SER A 261 -11.75 -24.33 -5.64
C SER A 261 -12.79 -24.07 -6.72
N GLU A 262 -12.57 -24.63 -7.90
CA GLU A 262 -13.52 -24.57 -9.02
C GLU A 262 -14.85 -25.22 -8.66
N LEU A 263 -14.80 -26.39 -8.01
CA LEU A 263 -15.98 -27.15 -7.62
C LEU A 263 -16.82 -26.35 -6.62
N ASP A 264 -16.21 -25.77 -5.59
CA ASP A 264 -16.91 -24.94 -4.61
C ASP A 264 -17.51 -23.70 -5.26
N CYS A 265 -16.81 -23.10 -6.21
CA CYS A 265 -17.32 -21.97 -6.98
C CYS A 265 -18.54 -22.37 -7.82
N GLN A 266 -18.51 -23.48 -8.51
CA GLN A 266 -19.63 -23.99 -9.30
C GLN A 266 -20.85 -24.30 -8.42
N GLN A 267 -20.66 -25.01 -7.32
CA GLN A 267 -21.72 -25.31 -6.37
C GLN A 267 -22.30 -24.05 -5.72
N GLY A 268 -21.41 -23.14 -5.28
CA GLY A 268 -21.81 -21.88 -4.70
C GLY A 268 -22.56 -20.99 -5.68
N THR A 269 -22.13 -20.94 -6.93
CA THR A 269 -22.80 -20.18 -8.01
C THR A 269 -24.19 -20.74 -8.29
N ARG A 270 -24.33 -22.06 -8.37
CA ARG A 270 -25.64 -22.72 -8.52
C ARG A 270 -26.58 -22.36 -7.37
N ALA A 271 -26.08 -22.46 -6.13
CA ALA A 271 -26.85 -22.10 -4.94
C ALA A 271 -27.25 -20.61 -4.95
N LEU A 272 -26.34 -19.73 -5.35
CA LEU A 272 -26.60 -18.27 -5.40
C LEU A 272 -27.65 -17.94 -6.48
N LEU A 273 -27.52 -18.50 -7.66
CA LEU A 273 -28.47 -18.30 -8.75
C LEU A 273 -29.87 -18.81 -8.37
N GLN A 274 -29.95 -19.96 -7.75
CA GLN A 274 -31.22 -20.51 -7.25
C GLN A 274 -31.82 -19.59 -6.17
N THR A 275 -31.01 -19.12 -5.23
CA THR A 275 -31.46 -18.24 -4.17
C THR A 275 -31.96 -16.91 -4.73
N LEU A 276 -31.20 -16.27 -5.61
CA LEU A 276 -31.60 -15.00 -6.24
C LEU A 276 -32.90 -15.15 -7.06
N GLY A 277 -33.01 -16.24 -7.82
CA GLY A 277 -34.23 -16.55 -8.57
C GLY A 277 -35.45 -16.70 -7.68
N ASN A 278 -35.34 -17.44 -6.59
CA ASN A 278 -36.41 -17.64 -5.60
C ASN A 278 -36.77 -16.35 -4.85
N LEU A 279 -35.80 -15.47 -4.60
CA LEU A 279 -36.02 -14.15 -3.98
C LEU A 279 -36.63 -13.15 -4.93
N GLY A 280 -36.63 -13.42 -6.22
CA GLY A 280 -37.21 -12.59 -7.26
C GLY A 280 -36.26 -11.55 -7.88
N TYR A 281 -34.98 -11.64 -7.63
CA TYR A 281 -33.96 -10.81 -8.31
C TYR A 281 -33.64 -11.38 -9.69
N ARG A 282 -33.11 -10.52 -10.56
CA ARG A 282 -32.74 -10.90 -11.93
C ARG A 282 -31.32 -10.46 -12.23
N ALA A 283 -30.52 -11.40 -12.73
CA ALA A 283 -29.14 -11.15 -13.17
C ALA A 283 -29.06 -11.07 -14.70
N SER A 284 -28.14 -10.26 -15.21
CA SER A 284 -27.87 -10.19 -16.64
C SER A 284 -26.99 -11.36 -17.07
N ALA A 285 -27.54 -12.26 -17.90
CA ALA A 285 -26.77 -13.37 -18.46
C ALA A 285 -25.65 -12.90 -19.39
N LYS A 286 -25.86 -11.81 -20.10
CA LYS A 286 -24.85 -11.23 -21.01
C LYS A 286 -23.63 -10.67 -20.32
N LYS A 287 -23.78 -10.24 -19.07
CA LYS A 287 -22.70 -9.64 -18.28
C LYS A 287 -22.11 -10.60 -17.25
N ALA A 288 -22.74 -11.74 -17.01
CA ALA A 288 -22.29 -12.69 -15.99
C ALA A 288 -20.94 -13.31 -16.36
N GLN A 289 -20.08 -13.40 -15.37
CA GLN A 289 -18.80 -14.08 -15.45
C GLN A 289 -18.85 -15.22 -14.43
N LEU A 290 -18.95 -16.45 -14.87
CA LEU A 290 -19.23 -17.59 -14.01
C LEU A 290 -18.00 -18.49 -13.87
N CYS A 291 -17.61 -18.79 -12.61
CA CYS A 291 -16.58 -19.76 -12.25
C CYS A 291 -15.26 -19.54 -13.00
N GLN A 292 -14.74 -18.33 -12.98
CA GLN A 292 -13.51 -17.95 -13.67
C GLN A 292 -12.39 -17.60 -12.68
N LYS A 293 -11.14 -17.85 -13.09
CA LYS A 293 -9.95 -17.41 -12.33
C LYS A 293 -9.63 -15.92 -12.50
N GLN A 294 -10.18 -15.32 -13.52
CA GLN A 294 -9.99 -13.92 -13.87
C GLN A 294 -11.33 -13.28 -14.15
N VAL A 295 -11.67 -12.26 -13.39
CA VAL A 295 -12.94 -11.53 -13.56
C VAL A 295 -12.72 -10.03 -13.46
N LYS A 296 -13.61 -9.28 -14.13
CA LYS A 296 -13.70 -7.83 -13.99
C LYS A 296 -14.81 -7.50 -12.98
N TYR A 297 -14.46 -6.79 -11.91
CA TYR A 297 -15.39 -6.40 -10.86
C TYR A 297 -15.11 -4.99 -10.37
N LEU A 298 -16.11 -4.11 -10.38
CA LEU A 298 -16.02 -2.70 -9.95
C LEU A 298 -14.89 -1.90 -10.61
N GLY A 299 -14.55 -2.22 -11.84
CA GLY A 299 -13.46 -1.58 -12.58
C GLY A 299 -12.06 -2.09 -12.26
N TYR A 300 -11.96 -3.20 -11.54
CA TYR A 300 -10.73 -3.92 -11.27
C TYR A 300 -10.72 -5.27 -11.98
N LEU A 301 -9.52 -5.70 -12.35
CA LEU A 301 -9.28 -7.05 -12.80
C LEU A 301 -8.78 -7.86 -11.60
N LEU A 302 -9.52 -8.87 -11.19
CA LEU A 302 -9.16 -9.79 -10.10
C LEU A 302 -8.56 -11.05 -10.71
N LYS A 303 -7.32 -11.37 -10.35
CA LYS A 303 -6.54 -12.48 -10.90
C LYS A 303 -5.44 -12.85 -9.92
N GLU A 304 -5.25 -14.14 -9.67
CA GLU A 304 -4.13 -14.68 -8.87
C GLU A 304 -4.00 -14.06 -7.47
N GLY A 305 -5.11 -13.74 -6.81
CA GLY A 305 -5.10 -13.08 -5.51
C GLY A 305 -4.60 -11.63 -5.54
N GLN A 306 -4.63 -11.02 -6.72
CA GLN A 306 -4.22 -9.63 -6.95
C GLN A 306 -5.33 -8.82 -7.59
N ARG A 307 -5.23 -7.51 -7.47
CA ARG A 307 -6.09 -6.57 -8.19
C ARG A 307 -5.26 -5.72 -9.15
N TRP A 308 -5.75 -5.67 -10.37
CA TRP A 308 -5.13 -4.94 -11.46
C TRP A 308 -6.08 -3.84 -11.93
N LEU A 309 -5.52 -2.80 -12.50
CA LEU A 309 -6.34 -1.84 -13.26
C LEU A 309 -6.75 -2.47 -14.58
N THR A 310 -8.03 -2.32 -14.94
CA THR A 310 -8.52 -2.77 -16.25
C THR A 310 -7.97 -1.87 -17.37
N GLU A 311 -7.74 -2.43 -18.55
CA GLU A 311 -7.32 -1.65 -19.73
C GLU A 311 -8.34 -0.55 -20.08
N ALA A 312 -9.62 -0.86 -20.00
CA ALA A 312 -10.67 0.14 -20.20
C ALA A 312 -10.55 1.34 -19.25
N ARG A 313 -10.10 1.11 -18.01
CA ARG A 313 -9.86 2.18 -17.04
C ARG A 313 -8.64 3.02 -17.40
N LYS A 314 -7.57 2.36 -17.80
CA LYS A 314 -6.35 3.03 -18.28
C LYS A 314 -6.67 3.87 -19.54
N GLU A 315 -7.34 3.30 -20.51
CA GLU A 315 -7.77 3.99 -21.73
C GLU A 315 -8.66 5.21 -21.44
N THR A 316 -9.60 5.09 -20.49
CA THR A 316 -10.43 6.22 -20.07
C THR A 316 -9.61 7.39 -19.57
N VAL A 317 -8.57 7.14 -18.78
CA VAL A 317 -7.68 8.21 -18.29
C VAL A 317 -6.77 8.72 -19.40
N MET A 318 -6.22 7.80 -20.20
CA MET A 318 -5.32 8.15 -21.32
C MET A 318 -6.03 8.95 -22.41
N GLY A 319 -7.27 8.61 -22.72
CA GLY A 319 -8.08 9.27 -23.74
C GLY A 319 -8.60 10.66 -23.33
N GLN A 320 -8.49 11.05 -22.08
CA GLN A 320 -8.94 12.39 -21.67
C GLN A 320 -8.07 13.48 -22.29
N PRO A 321 -8.68 14.50 -22.91
CA PRO A 321 -7.94 15.64 -23.44
C PRO A 321 -7.40 16.49 -22.30
N THR A 322 -6.37 17.29 -22.59
CA THR A 322 -5.83 18.27 -21.65
C THR A 322 -6.93 19.18 -21.11
N PRO A 323 -7.12 19.26 -19.79
CA PRO A 323 -8.18 20.08 -19.20
C PRO A 323 -8.03 21.57 -19.55
N LYS A 324 -9.13 22.19 -19.95
CA LYS A 324 -9.21 23.63 -20.25
C LYS A 324 -10.01 24.41 -19.20
N THR A 325 -10.65 23.70 -18.29
CA THR A 325 -11.47 24.29 -17.23
C THR A 325 -11.25 23.60 -15.88
N PRO A 326 -11.51 24.30 -14.75
CA PRO A 326 -11.44 23.68 -13.42
C PRO A 326 -12.34 22.46 -13.26
N ARG A 327 -13.47 22.43 -13.97
CA ARG A 327 -14.40 21.29 -13.96
C ARG A 327 -13.77 20.06 -14.62
N GLN A 328 -13.21 20.23 -15.82
CA GLN A 328 -12.53 19.13 -16.54
C GLN A 328 -11.32 18.63 -15.75
N LEU A 329 -10.59 19.52 -15.10
CA LEU A 329 -9.48 19.13 -14.23
C LEU A 329 -9.97 18.31 -13.03
N ARG A 330 -11.06 18.68 -12.40
CA ARG A 330 -11.67 17.89 -11.31
C ARG A 330 -12.15 16.53 -11.79
N GLU A 331 -12.70 16.43 -12.98
CA GLU A 331 -13.10 15.17 -13.61
C GLU A 331 -11.88 14.27 -13.85
N PHE A 332 -10.79 14.82 -14.39
CA PHE A 332 -9.53 14.09 -14.57
C PHE A 332 -8.96 13.60 -13.23
N LEU A 333 -8.80 14.50 -12.24
CA LEU A 333 -8.28 14.15 -10.94
C LEU A 333 -9.16 13.15 -10.18
N GLY A 334 -10.47 13.19 -10.38
CA GLY A 334 -11.40 12.21 -9.83
C GLY A 334 -11.17 10.82 -10.44
N THR A 335 -11.03 10.75 -11.74
CA THR A 335 -10.79 9.51 -12.47
C THR A 335 -9.40 8.92 -12.15
N ALA A 336 -8.37 9.76 -12.21
CA ALA A 336 -7.01 9.34 -11.84
C ALA A 336 -6.87 9.02 -10.33
N GLY A 337 -7.59 9.75 -9.48
CA GLY A 337 -7.64 9.54 -8.04
C GLY A 337 -8.20 8.18 -7.63
N PHE A 338 -9.08 7.60 -8.43
CA PHE A 338 -9.53 6.22 -8.24
C PHE A 338 -8.36 5.22 -8.35
N CYS A 339 -7.40 5.50 -9.21
CA CYS A 339 -6.24 4.66 -9.47
C CYS A 339 -5.02 5.00 -8.59
N ARG A 340 -5.15 5.93 -7.65
CA ARG A 340 -4.01 6.47 -6.87
C ARG A 340 -3.22 5.42 -6.09
N LEU A 341 -3.86 4.32 -5.71
CA LEU A 341 -3.20 3.24 -4.96
C LEU A 341 -2.16 2.48 -5.78
N TRP A 342 -2.29 2.49 -7.09
CA TRP A 342 -1.35 1.92 -8.03
C TRP A 342 -0.22 2.88 -8.40
N ILE A 343 -0.37 4.18 -8.05
CA ILE A 343 0.57 5.22 -8.42
C ILE A 343 1.43 5.61 -7.22
N PRO A 344 2.70 5.19 -7.16
CA PRO A 344 3.61 5.65 -6.11
C PRO A 344 3.78 7.17 -6.16
N GLY A 345 3.59 7.85 -5.02
CA GLY A 345 3.77 9.29 -4.92
C GLY A 345 2.70 10.14 -5.63
N PHE A 346 1.48 9.65 -5.79
CA PHE A 346 0.40 10.37 -6.48
C PHE A 346 0.16 11.80 -5.95
N ALA A 347 0.18 11.99 -4.63
CA ALA A 347 -0.06 13.30 -4.03
C ALA A 347 0.97 14.35 -4.48
N GLU A 348 2.21 13.95 -4.62
CA GLU A 348 3.32 14.77 -5.07
C GLU A 348 3.24 15.07 -6.57
N MET A 349 2.92 14.05 -7.39
CA MET A 349 2.70 14.22 -8.83
C MET A 349 1.55 15.18 -9.13
N ALA A 350 0.44 15.04 -8.42
CA ALA A 350 -0.76 15.86 -8.63
C ALA A 350 -0.69 17.26 -7.99
N ALA A 351 0.34 17.54 -7.19
CA ALA A 351 0.46 18.80 -6.46
C ALA A 351 0.32 20.07 -7.32
N PRO A 352 0.94 20.18 -8.52
CA PRO A 352 0.77 21.34 -9.38
C PRO A 352 -0.66 21.57 -9.91
N LEU A 353 -1.48 20.51 -9.93
CA LEU A 353 -2.83 20.56 -10.49
C LEU A 353 -3.88 21.01 -9.47
N TYR A 354 -3.72 20.70 -8.19
CA TYR A 354 -4.73 21.01 -7.17
C TYR A 354 -5.08 22.49 -7.00
N PRO A 355 -4.13 23.44 -7.08
CA PRO A 355 -4.47 24.86 -7.00
C PRO A 355 -5.49 25.32 -8.03
N LEU A 356 -5.43 24.77 -9.25
CA LEU A 356 -6.33 25.10 -10.35
C LEU A 356 -7.76 24.54 -10.18
N THR A 357 -7.99 23.68 -9.21
CA THR A 357 -9.32 23.14 -8.91
C THR A 357 -10.16 24.04 -8.01
N LYS A 358 -9.53 25.04 -7.37
CA LYS A 358 -10.20 25.94 -6.45
C LYS A 358 -11.06 26.98 -7.20
N THR A 359 -12.23 27.25 -6.66
CA THR A 359 -13.09 28.33 -7.15
C THR A 359 -12.44 29.69 -6.89
N GLY A 360 -12.45 30.55 -7.90
CA GLY A 360 -11.87 31.89 -7.83
C GLY A 360 -10.38 31.97 -8.20
N THR A 361 -9.74 30.87 -8.54
CA THR A 361 -8.37 30.86 -9.09
C THR A 361 -8.42 30.95 -10.60
N LEU A 362 -7.61 31.82 -11.19
CA LEU A 362 -7.43 31.88 -12.65
C LEU A 362 -6.89 30.53 -13.14
N PHE A 363 -7.60 29.93 -14.09
CA PHE A 363 -7.18 28.69 -14.70
C PHE A 363 -6.04 28.94 -15.68
N ASN A 364 -4.80 28.88 -15.16
CA ASN A 364 -3.60 29.06 -15.97
C ASN A 364 -2.84 27.74 -16.08
N TRP A 365 -2.95 27.11 -17.26
CA TRP A 365 -2.30 25.84 -17.55
C TRP A 365 -0.88 26.08 -18.08
N GLY A 366 0.10 25.87 -17.21
CA GLY A 366 1.53 26.06 -17.50
C GLY A 366 2.29 24.75 -17.73
N PRO A 367 3.62 24.85 -17.93
CA PRO A 367 4.47 23.68 -18.16
C PRO A 367 4.46 22.68 -17.00
N ASP A 368 4.41 23.17 -15.77
CA ASP A 368 4.39 22.30 -14.57
C ASP A 368 3.08 21.48 -14.49
N GLN A 369 1.96 22.09 -14.84
CA GLN A 369 0.67 21.42 -14.90
C GLN A 369 0.64 20.38 -16.02
N GLN A 370 1.16 20.73 -17.20
CA GLN A 370 1.27 19.82 -18.33
C GLN A 370 2.16 18.62 -18.00
N LYS A 371 3.28 18.87 -17.34
CA LYS A 371 4.20 17.83 -16.88
C LYS A 371 3.53 16.90 -15.88
N ALA A 372 2.91 17.44 -14.82
CA ALA A 372 2.18 16.66 -13.83
C ALA A 372 1.08 15.79 -14.46
N TYR A 373 0.33 16.36 -15.41
CA TYR A 373 -0.70 15.66 -16.17
C TYR A 373 -0.15 14.47 -16.95
N GLN A 374 0.98 14.65 -17.65
CA GLN A 374 1.62 13.57 -18.40
C GLN A 374 2.24 12.51 -17.49
N GLU A 375 2.87 12.93 -16.38
CA GLU A 375 3.45 12.00 -15.41
C GLU A 375 2.40 11.08 -14.79
N ILE A 376 1.22 11.60 -14.45
CA ILE A 376 0.12 10.79 -13.93
C ILE A 376 -0.35 9.77 -14.99
N LYS A 377 -0.51 10.19 -16.24
CA LYS A 377 -0.88 9.28 -17.33
C LYS A 377 0.18 8.19 -17.53
N GLN A 378 1.45 8.57 -17.55
CA GLN A 378 2.54 7.61 -17.72
C GLN A 378 2.64 6.62 -16.56
N ALA A 379 2.44 7.09 -15.32
CA ALA A 379 2.45 6.24 -14.13
C ALA A 379 1.33 5.18 -14.17
N LEU A 380 0.19 5.49 -14.76
CA LEU A 380 -0.90 4.53 -14.94
C LEU A 380 -0.56 3.41 -15.92
N LEU A 381 0.19 3.71 -16.98
CA LEU A 381 0.64 2.69 -17.95
C LEU A 381 1.58 1.67 -17.32
N THR A 382 2.37 2.12 -16.36
CA THR A 382 3.38 1.31 -15.66
C THR A 382 2.90 0.80 -14.30
N ALA A 383 1.62 0.94 -13.99
CA ALA A 383 1.06 0.59 -12.70
C ALA A 383 1.21 -0.92 -12.41
N PRO A 384 1.82 -1.31 -11.27
CA PRO A 384 1.98 -2.71 -10.89
C PRO A 384 0.66 -3.33 -10.43
N ALA A 385 0.62 -4.66 -10.37
CA ALA A 385 -0.46 -5.34 -9.67
C ALA A 385 -0.33 -5.15 -8.15
N LEU A 386 -1.44 -5.00 -7.47
CA LEU A 386 -1.50 -4.94 -6.01
C LEU A 386 -2.04 -6.26 -5.44
N GLY A 387 -1.44 -6.72 -4.33
CA GLY A 387 -1.99 -7.85 -3.59
C GLY A 387 -3.35 -7.52 -2.98
N LEU A 388 -4.24 -8.50 -2.95
CA LEU A 388 -5.42 -8.40 -2.09
C LEU A 388 -4.99 -8.53 -0.62
N PRO A 389 -5.54 -7.71 0.28
CA PRO A 389 -5.26 -7.82 1.70
C PRO A 389 -5.65 -9.21 2.24
N ASP A 390 -4.75 -9.84 2.96
CA ASP A 390 -5.00 -11.08 3.69
C ASP A 390 -5.22 -10.74 5.16
N LEU A 391 -6.46 -10.75 5.61
CA LEU A 391 -6.81 -10.37 6.98
C LEU A 391 -6.34 -11.38 8.04
N THR A 392 -5.76 -12.51 7.64
CA THR A 392 -5.14 -13.48 8.56
C THR A 392 -3.68 -13.16 8.88
N LYS A 393 -3.09 -12.22 8.15
CA LYS A 393 -1.69 -11.84 8.28
C LYS A 393 -1.53 -10.40 8.77
N PRO A 394 -0.47 -10.10 9.52
CA PRO A 394 -0.16 -8.71 9.87
C PRO A 394 0.26 -7.91 8.63
N PHE A 395 0.03 -6.62 8.70
CA PHE A 395 0.47 -5.67 7.69
C PHE A 395 1.77 -4.97 8.11
N GLU A 396 2.57 -4.59 7.13
CA GLU A 396 3.75 -3.75 7.32
C GLU A 396 3.58 -2.46 6.52
N LEU A 397 3.72 -1.32 7.17
CA LEU A 397 3.65 0.00 6.55
C LEU A 397 5.05 0.64 6.59
N PHE A 398 5.67 0.76 5.43
CA PHE A 398 6.91 1.52 5.27
C PHE A 398 6.56 2.97 5.00
N VAL A 399 7.11 3.88 5.79
CA VAL A 399 6.83 5.30 5.66
C VAL A 399 8.11 6.10 5.46
N ASP A 400 8.05 7.07 4.58
CA ASP A 400 9.04 8.12 4.41
C ASP A 400 8.36 9.48 4.27
N GLU A 401 9.09 10.54 4.57
CA GLU A 401 8.64 11.91 4.38
C GLU A 401 9.68 12.67 3.57
N LYS A 402 9.23 13.42 2.60
CA LYS A 402 10.10 14.26 1.80
C LYS A 402 9.37 15.51 1.34
N GLN A 403 9.99 16.65 1.59
CA GLN A 403 9.48 17.96 1.16
C GLN A 403 8.00 18.23 1.56
N GLY A 404 7.57 17.75 2.72
CA GLY A 404 6.21 17.92 3.20
C GLY A 404 5.20 16.92 2.63
N TYR A 405 5.66 15.85 1.95
CA TYR A 405 4.83 14.77 1.45
C TYR A 405 5.13 13.47 2.18
N ALA A 406 4.09 12.89 2.76
CA ALA A 406 4.13 11.54 3.29
C ALA A 406 4.01 10.54 2.15
N LYS A 407 4.89 9.56 2.14
CA LYS A 407 4.90 8.43 1.18
C LYS A 407 4.95 7.14 1.96
N GLY A 408 4.18 6.16 1.55
CA GLY A 408 4.17 4.86 2.20
C GLY A 408 3.86 3.73 1.25
N VAL A 409 4.33 2.56 1.62
CA VAL A 409 4.00 1.30 0.97
C VAL A 409 3.42 0.38 2.02
N LEU A 410 2.15 0.04 1.86
CA LEU A 410 1.50 -0.98 2.68
C LEU A 410 1.77 -2.34 2.06
N THR A 411 2.35 -3.24 2.82
CA THR A 411 2.76 -4.57 2.36
C THR A 411 2.28 -5.67 3.27
N GLN A 412 2.25 -6.87 2.73
CA GLN A 412 2.13 -8.11 3.51
C GLN A 412 3.17 -9.12 3.03
N LYS A 413 3.56 -10.02 3.93
CA LYS A 413 4.50 -11.08 3.58
C LYS A 413 3.83 -12.14 2.69
N LEU A 414 4.49 -12.46 1.59
CA LEU A 414 4.17 -13.57 0.71
C LEU A 414 5.44 -14.44 0.58
N GLY A 415 5.56 -15.43 1.45
CA GLY A 415 6.82 -16.15 1.58
C GLY A 415 7.97 -15.21 1.98
N PRO A 416 9.08 -15.19 1.25
CA PRO A 416 10.22 -14.33 1.54
C PRO A 416 9.98 -12.86 1.19
N TRP A 417 8.93 -12.59 0.42
CA TRP A 417 8.72 -11.27 -0.17
C TRP A 417 7.72 -10.44 0.59
N ARG A 418 7.78 -9.14 0.36
CA ARG A 418 6.75 -8.20 0.72
C ARG A 418 5.98 -7.83 -0.53
N ARG A 419 4.73 -8.26 -0.57
CA ARG A 419 3.81 -7.92 -1.65
C ARG A 419 3.18 -6.57 -1.35
N PRO A 420 3.26 -5.58 -2.23
CA PRO A 420 2.56 -4.32 -2.06
C PRO A 420 1.04 -4.53 -2.15
N VAL A 421 0.33 -3.98 -1.18
CA VAL A 421 -1.14 -3.93 -1.15
C VAL A 421 -1.62 -2.57 -1.62
N ALA A 422 -0.90 -1.51 -1.27
CA ALA A 422 -1.22 -0.16 -1.68
C ALA A 422 0.01 0.76 -1.59
N TYR A 423 0.10 1.71 -2.51
CA TYR A 423 0.97 2.87 -2.40
C TYR A 423 0.16 4.03 -1.84
N LEU A 424 0.62 4.58 -0.73
CA LEU A 424 -0.04 5.68 -0.03
C LEU A 424 0.79 6.95 -0.17
N SER A 425 0.14 8.06 -0.43
CA SER A 425 0.79 9.36 -0.48
C SER A 425 -0.16 10.46 -0.03
N LYS A 426 0.35 11.42 0.73
CA LYS A 426 -0.44 12.56 1.19
C LYS A 426 0.44 13.77 1.46
N LYS A 427 -0.05 14.95 1.10
CA LYS A 427 0.58 16.19 1.49
C LYS A 427 0.32 16.43 2.98
N LEU A 428 1.36 16.77 3.74
CA LEU A 428 1.23 17.20 5.12
C LEU A 428 0.53 18.57 5.19
N ASP A 429 -0.17 18.79 6.28
CA ASP A 429 -0.73 20.10 6.53
C ASP A 429 0.40 21.17 6.68
N PRO A 430 0.10 22.45 6.39
CA PRO A 430 1.15 23.50 6.39
C PRO A 430 1.90 23.65 7.71
N VAL A 431 1.26 23.35 8.83
CA VAL A 431 1.90 23.42 10.16
C VAL A 431 2.90 22.29 10.32
N ALA A 432 2.48 21.05 10.05
CA ALA A 432 3.35 19.88 10.13
C ALA A 432 4.49 19.95 9.10
N ALA A 433 4.26 20.47 7.91
CA ALA A 433 5.29 20.65 6.88
C ALA A 433 6.43 21.57 7.31
N GLY A 434 6.18 22.49 8.26
CA GLY A 434 7.19 23.39 8.84
C GLY A 434 7.98 22.80 10.01
N TRP A 435 7.69 21.58 10.43
CA TRP A 435 8.39 20.95 11.55
C TRP A 435 9.76 20.38 11.16
N PRO A 436 10.63 20.09 12.15
CA PRO A 436 11.84 19.31 11.93
C PRO A 436 11.55 17.95 11.30
N PRO A 437 12.50 17.36 10.55
CA PRO A 437 12.29 16.12 9.80
C PRO A 437 11.72 14.97 10.61
N CYS A 438 12.20 14.77 11.84
CA CYS A 438 11.71 13.71 12.72
C CYS A 438 10.23 13.90 13.13
N LEU A 439 9.78 15.14 13.31
CA LEU A 439 8.39 15.44 13.65
C LEU A 439 7.49 15.41 12.41
N ARG A 440 8.00 15.83 11.25
CA ARG A 440 7.31 15.62 9.98
C ARG A 440 7.07 14.13 9.71
N MET A 441 8.04 13.28 10.08
CA MET A 441 7.89 11.83 10.00
C MET A 441 6.76 11.33 10.91
N VAL A 442 6.63 11.85 12.14
CA VAL A 442 5.49 11.52 13.02
C VAL A 442 4.17 11.86 12.35
N ALA A 443 4.05 13.06 11.79
CA ALA A 443 2.86 13.49 11.07
C ALA A 443 2.58 12.62 9.83
N ALA A 444 3.61 12.27 9.09
CA ALA A 444 3.52 11.39 7.93
C ALA A 444 3.00 10.01 8.32
N ILE A 445 3.55 9.43 9.37
CA ILE A 445 3.11 8.13 9.88
C ILE A 445 1.65 8.20 10.34
N ALA A 446 1.27 9.21 11.10
CA ALA A 446 -0.10 9.36 11.58
C ALA A 446 -1.11 9.44 10.42
N VAL A 447 -0.81 10.25 9.43
CA VAL A 447 -1.68 10.46 8.28
C VAL A 447 -1.81 9.20 7.42
N LEU A 448 -0.72 8.47 7.21
CA LEU A 448 -0.73 7.24 6.40
C LEU A 448 -1.30 6.05 7.18
N THR A 449 -1.09 5.97 8.48
CA THR A 449 -1.72 4.94 9.34
C THR A 449 -3.23 5.06 9.30
N LYS A 450 -3.76 6.28 9.33
CA LYS A 450 -5.21 6.52 9.18
C LYS A 450 -5.73 6.02 7.84
N ASP A 451 -5.01 6.28 6.75
CA ASP A 451 -5.42 5.82 5.42
C ASP A 451 -5.23 4.29 5.27
N ALA A 452 -4.16 3.73 5.83
CA ALA A 452 -3.93 2.29 5.84
C ALA A 452 -5.01 1.54 6.64
N GLY A 453 -5.55 2.13 7.70
CA GLY A 453 -6.61 1.55 8.52
C GLY A 453 -7.86 1.13 7.74
N LYS A 454 -8.12 1.82 6.63
CA LYS A 454 -9.22 1.48 5.71
C LYS A 454 -9.00 0.16 4.97
N LEU A 455 -7.75 -0.27 4.83
CA LEU A 455 -7.37 -1.51 4.17
C LEU A 455 -7.07 -2.64 5.15
N THR A 456 -6.50 -2.30 6.29
CA THR A 456 -6.11 -3.30 7.30
C THR A 456 -7.30 -3.82 8.10
N MET A 457 -8.41 -3.10 8.09
CA MET A 457 -9.66 -3.46 8.80
C MET A 457 -9.44 -3.83 10.26
N GLY A 458 -8.52 -3.13 10.93
CA GLY A 458 -8.22 -3.35 12.34
C GLY A 458 -7.21 -4.46 12.62
N GLN A 459 -6.65 -5.10 11.60
CA GLN A 459 -5.59 -6.07 11.78
C GLN A 459 -4.27 -5.43 12.24
N PRO A 460 -3.37 -6.20 12.87
CA PRO A 460 -2.09 -5.67 13.35
C PRO A 460 -1.28 -5.02 12.23
N LEU A 461 -0.74 -3.85 12.52
CA LEU A 461 0.06 -3.03 11.61
C LEU A 461 1.44 -2.78 12.23
N VAL A 462 2.49 -3.17 11.53
CA VAL A 462 3.88 -2.85 11.90
C VAL A 462 4.34 -1.65 11.08
N ILE A 463 4.70 -0.57 11.75
CA ILE A 463 5.20 0.66 11.11
C ILE A 463 6.72 0.61 11.07
N LEU A 464 7.29 0.87 9.89
CA LEU A 464 8.72 0.87 9.61
C LEU A 464 9.11 2.25 9.06
N ALA A 465 9.89 2.99 9.83
CA ALA A 465 10.29 4.34 9.51
C ALA A 465 11.78 4.59 9.86
N PRO A 466 12.42 5.58 9.23
CA PRO A 466 13.86 5.84 9.46
C PRO A 466 14.18 6.51 10.80
N HIS A 467 13.18 6.97 11.56
CA HIS A 467 13.38 7.65 12.84
C HIS A 467 12.76 6.87 14.01
N ALA A 468 13.23 7.11 15.22
CA ALA A 468 12.69 6.53 16.47
C ALA A 468 11.34 7.18 16.84
N VAL A 469 10.35 7.01 16.00
CA VAL A 469 9.04 7.70 16.07
C VAL A 469 8.28 7.29 17.33
N GLU A 470 8.37 6.03 17.74
CA GLU A 470 7.69 5.56 18.96
C GLU A 470 8.13 6.34 20.20
N ALA A 471 9.43 6.59 20.34
CA ALA A 471 9.97 7.39 21.43
C ALA A 471 9.49 8.85 21.38
N LEU A 472 9.43 9.43 20.18
CA LEU A 472 8.94 10.80 19.96
C LEU A 472 7.45 10.95 20.28
N VAL A 473 6.63 9.96 19.98
CA VAL A 473 5.19 9.99 20.28
C VAL A 473 4.94 9.76 21.77
N LYS A 474 5.71 8.89 22.42
CA LYS A 474 5.63 8.67 23.87
C LYS A 474 6.06 9.90 24.68
N GLN A 475 7.05 10.63 24.18
CA GLN A 475 7.58 11.85 24.80
C GLN A 475 7.76 12.94 23.75
N PRO A 476 6.68 13.52 23.27
CA PRO A 476 6.77 14.55 22.24
C PRO A 476 7.44 15.82 22.75
N PRO A 477 8.21 16.52 21.90
CA PRO A 477 8.78 17.82 22.25
C PRO A 477 7.67 18.86 22.42
N ASP A 478 7.60 19.50 23.59
CA ASP A 478 6.52 20.44 23.98
C ASP A 478 6.40 21.68 23.07
N ARG A 479 7.47 21.94 22.32
CA ARG A 479 7.55 23.15 21.51
C ARG A 479 6.77 23.09 20.19
N TRP A 480 6.64 21.90 19.59
CA TRP A 480 6.18 21.74 18.22
C TRP A 480 4.77 21.23 18.10
N LEU A 481 4.32 20.45 19.07
CA LEU A 481 3.05 19.77 19.06
C LEU A 481 2.09 20.43 20.04
N SER A 482 0.93 20.84 19.56
CA SER A 482 -0.18 21.20 20.44
C SER A 482 -0.70 19.97 21.18
N ASN A 483 -1.26 20.17 22.39
CA ASN A 483 -1.83 19.08 23.19
C ASN A 483 -2.87 18.28 22.40
N ALA A 484 -3.69 18.94 21.59
CA ALA A 484 -4.71 18.27 20.76
C ALA A 484 -4.07 17.34 19.70
N ARG A 485 -3.03 17.79 19.00
CA ARG A 485 -2.30 16.94 18.03
C ARG A 485 -1.56 15.82 18.72
N MET A 486 -0.95 16.09 19.86
CA MET A 486 -0.25 15.10 20.66
C MET A 486 -1.20 13.98 21.08
N THR A 487 -2.34 14.33 21.66
CA THR A 487 -3.37 13.37 22.07
C THR A 487 -3.87 12.56 20.88
N HIS A 488 -4.10 13.21 19.75
CA HIS A 488 -4.52 12.54 18.52
C HIS A 488 -3.49 11.55 17.99
N TYR A 489 -2.22 11.92 17.94
CA TYR A 489 -1.15 11.03 17.50
C TYR A 489 -0.92 9.89 18.48
N GLN A 490 -0.96 10.14 19.78
CA GLN A 490 -0.82 9.12 20.80
C GLN A 490 -1.98 8.11 20.73
N ALA A 491 -3.21 8.57 20.62
CA ALA A 491 -4.38 7.70 20.48
C ALA A 491 -4.30 6.79 19.24
N MET A 492 -3.74 7.29 18.15
CA MET A 492 -3.63 6.55 16.90
C MET A 492 -2.42 5.60 16.86
N LEU A 493 -1.27 6.04 17.37
CA LEU A 493 0.01 5.36 17.15
C LEU A 493 0.49 4.53 18.36
N LEU A 494 -0.06 4.76 19.55
CA LEU A 494 0.29 4.00 20.77
C LEU A 494 -0.75 2.95 21.14
N ASP A 495 -1.65 2.62 20.24
CA ASP A 495 -2.56 1.48 20.37
C ASP A 495 -1.75 0.19 20.11
N THR A 496 -1.16 -0.37 21.16
CA THR A 496 -0.21 -1.48 21.10
C THR A 496 -0.82 -2.79 20.61
N ASP A 497 -2.13 -2.94 20.68
CA ASP A 497 -2.84 -4.12 20.17
C ASP A 497 -2.93 -4.13 18.65
N ARG A 498 -2.96 -2.94 18.05
CA ARG A 498 -3.13 -2.76 16.61
C ARG A 498 -1.90 -2.25 15.89
N VAL A 499 -1.13 -1.36 16.53
CA VAL A 499 0.01 -0.66 15.93
C VAL A 499 1.28 -0.98 16.69
N GLN A 500 2.27 -1.50 15.99
CA GLN A 500 3.60 -1.78 16.52
C GLN A 500 4.64 -1.05 15.67
N PHE A 501 5.69 -0.56 16.30
CA PHE A 501 6.83 0.00 15.60
C PHE A 501 7.89 -1.08 15.41
N GLY A 502 8.26 -1.30 14.15
CA GLY A 502 9.36 -2.18 13.80
C GLY A 502 10.72 -1.49 13.97
N PRO A 503 11.81 -2.26 13.88
CA PRO A 503 13.15 -1.69 13.91
C PRO A 503 13.38 -0.74 12.75
N VAL A 504 14.24 0.25 12.94
CA VAL A 504 14.72 1.10 11.86
C VAL A 504 15.42 0.22 10.82
N VAL A 505 14.89 0.20 9.59
CA VAL A 505 15.42 -0.64 8.52
C VAL A 505 16.35 0.17 7.62
N ALA A 506 17.48 -0.42 7.24
CA ALA A 506 18.43 0.18 6.30
C ALA A 506 17.82 0.35 4.90
N LEU A 507 16.87 -0.49 4.53
CA LEU A 507 16.12 -0.42 3.28
C LEU A 507 14.64 -0.19 3.59
N ASN A 508 14.19 1.02 3.35
CA ASN A 508 12.78 1.38 3.39
C ASN A 508 12.28 1.54 1.95
N PRO A 509 11.37 0.67 1.45
CA PRO A 509 10.83 0.78 0.10
C PRO A 509 10.17 2.14 -0.19
N ALA A 510 9.64 2.81 0.81
CA ALA A 510 9.04 4.12 0.65
C ALA A 510 10.05 5.19 0.24
N THR A 511 11.32 5.06 0.61
CA THR A 511 12.40 5.99 0.20
C THR A 511 12.77 5.85 -1.27
N LEU A 512 12.43 4.70 -1.87
CA LEU A 512 12.72 4.35 -3.25
C LEU A 512 11.59 4.75 -4.22
N LEU A 513 10.46 5.23 -3.70
CA LEU A 513 9.37 5.70 -4.54
C LEU A 513 9.84 6.85 -5.44
N PRO A 514 9.44 6.85 -6.73
CA PRO A 514 9.91 7.86 -7.68
C PRO A 514 9.55 9.27 -7.24
N LEU A 515 10.45 10.20 -7.51
CA LEU A 515 10.22 11.62 -7.32
C LEU A 515 9.54 12.19 -8.58
N PRO A 516 8.70 13.22 -8.44
CA PRO A 516 8.19 13.97 -9.58
C PRO A 516 9.36 14.53 -10.39
N GLY A 517 9.31 14.40 -11.69
CA GLY A 517 10.30 14.96 -12.61
C GLY A 517 11.37 13.99 -13.12
N LYS A 518 11.38 12.74 -12.69
CA LYS A 518 12.12 11.67 -13.39
C LYS A 518 11.16 10.88 -14.24
N GLU A 519 11.51 10.70 -15.52
CA GLU A 519 10.72 9.84 -16.40
C GLU A 519 10.62 8.45 -15.77
N PRO A 520 9.41 7.98 -15.46
CA PRO A 520 9.25 6.61 -15.02
C PRO A 520 9.60 5.71 -16.20
N HIS A 521 10.70 4.98 -16.09
CA HIS A 521 11.01 3.96 -17.06
C HIS A 521 10.01 2.81 -16.87
N HIS A 522 9.21 2.56 -17.92
CA HIS A 522 8.41 1.35 -17.97
C HIS A 522 9.36 0.17 -18.16
N ASP A 523 9.45 -0.66 -17.13
CA ASP A 523 10.19 -1.91 -17.17
C ASP A 523 9.28 -3.05 -16.71
N CYS A 524 8.80 -3.86 -17.67
CA CYS A 524 7.98 -5.04 -17.38
C CYS A 524 8.67 -6.02 -16.44
N LEU A 525 10.01 -6.05 -16.50
CA LEU A 525 10.81 -6.87 -15.60
C LEU A 525 10.79 -6.31 -14.18
N GLU A 526 10.68 -5.00 -13.98
CA GLU A 526 10.53 -4.38 -12.63
C GLU A 526 9.25 -4.85 -11.95
N ILE A 527 8.15 -4.91 -12.70
CA ILE A 527 6.88 -5.47 -12.21
C ILE A 527 7.01 -6.96 -11.92
N LEU A 528 7.71 -7.72 -12.75
CA LEU A 528 7.99 -9.13 -12.53
C LEU A 528 8.91 -9.36 -11.32
N ALA A 529 9.87 -8.47 -11.07
CA ALA A 529 10.71 -8.53 -9.87
C ALA A 529 9.93 -8.27 -8.59
N GLU A 530 8.96 -7.37 -8.59
CA GLU A 530 8.07 -7.14 -7.45
C GLU A 530 7.16 -8.36 -7.19
N THR A 531 6.74 -9.08 -8.23
CA THR A 531 5.87 -10.25 -8.13
C THR A 531 6.62 -11.58 -7.99
N HIS A 532 7.78 -11.73 -8.63
CA HIS A 532 8.52 -12.99 -8.70
C HIS A 532 9.93 -12.92 -8.09
N GLY A 533 10.39 -11.74 -7.68
CA GLY A 533 11.73 -11.51 -7.15
C GLY A 533 12.82 -11.54 -8.23
N THR A 534 14.06 -11.70 -7.78
CA THR A 534 15.26 -11.66 -8.63
C THR A 534 15.46 -12.93 -9.46
N ARG A 535 14.92 -14.04 -8.97
CA ARG A 535 15.00 -15.37 -9.60
C ARG A 535 13.68 -16.11 -9.35
N PRO A 536 13.01 -16.65 -10.39
CA PRO A 536 11.64 -17.21 -10.27
C PRO A 536 11.51 -18.40 -9.31
N ASP A 537 12.54 -19.22 -9.18
CA ASP A 537 12.57 -20.41 -8.34
C ASP A 537 13.23 -20.17 -6.96
N LEU A 538 13.60 -18.92 -6.66
CA LEU A 538 14.16 -18.57 -5.36
C LEU A 538 13.09 -18.63 -4.27
N THR A 539 13.39 -19.40 -3.21
CA THR A 539 12.51 -19.61 -2.06
C THR A 539 13.20 -19.16 -0.78
N ASP A 540 12.39 -18.91 0.25
CA ASP A 540 12.84 -18.61 1.64
C ASP A 540 12.67 -19.79 2.58
N GLN A 541 12.19 -20.93 2.06
CA GLN A 541 12.05 -22.16 2.83
C GLN A 541 13.12 -23.16 2.43
N PRO A 542 13.67 -23.94 3.38
CA PRO A 542 14.70 -24.91 3.09
C PRO A 542 14.28 -25.90 2.00
N LEU A 543 15.14 -26.12 1.02
CA LEU A 543 14.98 -27.19 0.05
C LEU A 543 15.18 -28.52 0.76
N PRO A 544 14.26 -29.48 0.63
CA PRO A 544 14.39 -30.78 1.32
C PRO A 544 15.51 -31.63 0.73
N ASP A 545 15.91 -31.37 -0.49
CA ASP A 545 16.90 -32.12 -1.27
C ASP A 545 18.14 -31.28 -1.60
N ALA A 546 18.53 -30.36 -0.68
CA ALA A 546 19.72 -29.52 -0.86
C ALA A 546 21.01 -30.34 -0.77
N ASP A 547 21.94 -30.05 -1.68
CA ASP A 547 23.30 -30.65 -1.64
C ASP A 547 24.12 -30.03 -0.50
N HIS A 548 23.88 -28.77 -0.18
CA HIS A 548 24.57 -28.04 0.87
C HIS A 548 23.62 -27.14 1.66
N THR A 549 23.91 -27.01 2.95
CA THR A 549 23.28 -26.02 3.86
C THR A 549 24.39 -25.21 4.49
N TRP A 550 24.48 -23.93 4.13
CA TRP A 550 25.52 -23.02 4.58
C TRP A 550 24.96 -21.81 5.31
N TYR A 551 25.81 -21.23 6.14
CA TYR A 551 25.52 -20.02 6.91
C TYR A 551 26.50 -18.95 6.52
N THR A 552 26.02 -17.73 6.30
CA THR A 552 26.87 -16.61 5.88
C THR A 552 26.74 -15.47 6.85
N ASP A 553 27.85 -14.79 7.12
CA ASP A 553 27.88 -13.58 7.90
C ASP A 553 28.98 -12.62 7.43
N GLY A 554 28.76 -11.33 7.68
CA GLY A 554 29.71 -10.27 7.41
C GLY A 554 29.89 -9.38 8.63
N SER A 555 31.09 -9.35 9.17
CA SER A 555 31.43 -8.56 10.34
C SER A 555 32.21 -7.30 9.96
N SER A 556 31.89 -6.18 10.63
CA SER A 556 32.66 -4.94 10.49
C SER A 556 32.64 -4.17 11.81
N PHE A 557 33.82 -3.89 12.34
CA PHE A 557 34.01 -3.18 13.62
C PHE A 557 35.22 -2.26 13.57
N LEU A 558 35.29 -1.35 14.51
CA LEU A 558 36.45 -0.45 14.70
C LEU A 558 37.45 -1.07 15.63
N GLN A 559 38.69 -1.18 15.20
CA GLN A 559 39.84 -1.59 16.03
C GLN A 559 40.98 -0.63 15.79
N GLU A 560 41.53 -0.05 16.84
CA GLU A 560 42.63 0.91 16.79
C GLU A 560 42.41 2.05 15.80
N GLY A 561 41.17 2.59 15.76
CA GLY A 561 40.81 3.68 14.88
C GLY A 561 40.61 3.30 13.38
N GLN A 562 40.85 2.04 13.03
CA GLN A 562 40.66 1.51 11.68
C GLN A 562 39.44 0.58 11.62
N ARG A 563 38.60 0.74 10.62
CA ARG A 563 37.49 -0.15 10.37
C ARG A 563 37.96 -1.44 9.72
N ARG A 564 37.91 -2.54 10.48
CA ARG A 564 38.19 -3.87 9.98
C ARG A 564 36.92 -4.60 9.63
N ALA A 565 36.95 -5.42 8.58
CA ALA A 565 35.82 -6.21 8.15
C ALA A 565 36.27 -7.60 7.69
N GLY A 566 35.39 -8.56 7.87
CA GLY A 566 35.57 -9.93 7.40
C GLY A 566 34.25 -10.52 6.94
N ALA A 567 34.32 -11.53 6.13
CA ALA A 567 33.17 -12.27 5.63
C ALA A 567 33.46 -13.77 5.71
N ALA A 568 32.45 -14.57 6.04
CA ALA A 568 32.58 -16.00 6.18
C ALA A 568 31.40 -16.79 5.64
N VAL A 569 31.64 -18.00 5.21
CA VAL A 569 30.71 -19.03 4.85
C VAL A 569 31.01 -20.28 5.63
N THR A 570 30.06 -20.80 6.38
CA THR A 570 30.23 -21.94 7.27
C THR A 570 29.12 -22.97 7.14
N THR A 571 29.40 -24.20 7.62
CA THR A 571 28.37 -25.15 8.01
C THR A 571 28.04 -24.98 9.50
N GLU A 572 27.31 -25.89 10.11
CA GLU A 572 27.13 -25.92 11.57
C GLU A 572 28.41 -26.16 12.35
N THR A 573 29.41 -26.81 11.74
CA THR A 573 30.61 -27.34 12.40
C THR A 573 31.93 -26.90 11.78
N GLU A 574 31.94 -26.45 10.53
CA GLU A 574 33.13 -26.15 9.78
C GLU A 574 33.07 -24.80 9.06
N VAL A 575 34.19 -24.12 9.00
CA VAL A 575 34.38 -22.92 8.20
C VAL A 575 34.78 -23.32 6.77
N ILE A 576 33.92 -23.04 5.82
CA ILE A 576 34.15 -23.37 4.41
C ILE A 576 35.03 -22.32 3.75
N TRP A 577 34.74 -21.07 4.06
CA TRP A 577 35.43 -19.91 3.51
C TRP A 577 35.36 -18.75 4.51
N ALA A 578 36.47 -18.10 4.74
CA ALA A 578 36.54 -16.87 5.51
C ALA A 578 37.64 -15.98 4.95
N LYS A 579 37.38 -14.68 4.85
CA LYS A 579 38.33 -13.73 4.29
C LYS A 579 38.26 -12.38 4.98
N ALA A 580 39.45 -11.82 5.32
CA ALA A 580 39.55 -10.42 5.69
C ALA A 580 39.23 -9.53 4.50
N LEU A 581 38.43 -8.50 4.72
CA LEU A 581 38.02 -7.54 3.70
C LEU A 581 38.85 -6.25 3.83
N PRO A 582 38.93 -5.44 2.78
CA PRO A 582 39.68 -4.19 2.79
C PRO A 582 39.21 -3.26 3.92
N ALA A 583 40.15 -2.54 4.52
CA ALA A 583 39.86 -1.58 5.57
C ALA A 583 38.81 -0.56 5.09
N GLY A 584 37.89 -0.18 5.98
CA GLY A 584 36.79 0.71 5.64
C GLY A 584 35.53 0.03 5.10
N THR A 585 35.52 -1.31 4.87
CA THR A 585 34.35 -2.06 4.43
C THR A 585 33.24 -2.01 5.48
N SER A 586 32.05 -1.64 5.09
CA SER A 586 30.87 -1.63 5.98
C SER A 586 30.34 -3.03 6.24
N ALA A 587 29.60 -3.24 7.34
CA ALA A 587 28.95 -4.50 7.65
C ALA A 587 28.02 -4.95 6.52
N GLN A 588 27.20 -4.08 5.99
CA GLN A 588 26.30 -4.37 4.85
C GLN A 588 27.06 -4.87 3.62
N ARG A 589 28.21 -4.25 3.33
CA ARG A 589 29.06 -4.67 2.21
C ARG A 589 29.68 -6.04 2.45
N ALA A 590 30.12 -6.30 3.68
CA ALA A 590 30.67 -7.59 4.09
C ALA A 590 29.64 -8.73 3.96
N GLU A 591 28.39 -8.45 4.36
CA GLU A 591 27.27 -9.39 4.23
C GLU A 591 26.97 -9.76 2.78
N LEU A 592 26.94 -8.78 1.88
CA LEU A 592 26.76 -9.04 0.44
C LEU A 592 27.90 -9.89 -0.12
N ILE A 593 29.12 -9.64 0.31
CA ILE A 593 30.31 -10.40 -0.13
C ILE A 593 30.22 -11.84 0.35
N ALA A 594 29.85 -12.07 1.62
CA ALA A 594 29.68 -13.40 2.18
C ALA A 594 28.64 -14.22 1.43
N LEU A 595 27.47 -13.65 1.21
CA LEU A 595 26.37 -14.29 0.48
C LEU A 595 26.77 -14.58 -0.97
N THR A 596 27.38 -13.62 -1.66
CA THR A 596 27.85 -13.78 -3.03
C THR A 596 28.86 -14.91 -3.15
N GLN A 597 29.78 -15.03 -2.18
CA GLN A 597 30.78 -16.09 -2.19
C GLN A 597 30.14 -17.48 -1.99
N ALA A 598 29.17 -17.59 -1.11
CA ALA A 598 28.43 -18.85 -0.92
C ALA A 598 27.75 -19.30 -2.24
N LEU A 599 27.12 -18.37 -2.94
CA LEU A 599 26.48 -18.67 -4.22
C LEU A 599 27.48 -19.10 -5.31
N LYS A 600 28.64 -18.47 -5.36
CA LYS A 600 29.72 -18.85 -6.30
C LYS A 600 30.25 -20.27 -6.04
N MET A 601 30.44 -20.61 -4.78
CA MET A 601 30.92 -21.93 -4.39
C MET A 601 29.90 -23.04 -4.60
N ALA A 602 28.63 -22.68 -4.68
CA ALA A 602 27.53 -23.61 -4.94
C ALA A 602 27.10 -23.69 -6.42
N GLU A 603 27.96 -23.30 -7.34
CA GLU A 603 27.67 -23.37 -8.76
C GLU A 603 27.26 -24.78 -9.18
N GLY A 604 26.12 -24.87 -9.87
CA GLY A 604 25.54 -26.14 -10.37
C GLY A 604 24.91 -27.03 -9.29
N LYS A 605 24.90 -26.64 -8.02
CA LYS A 605 24.40 -27.41 -6.87
C LYS A 605 23.11 -26.83 -6.32
N LYS A 606 22.40 -27.64 -5.50
CA LYS A 606 21.22 -27.20 -4.77
C LYS A 606 21.67 -26.68 -3.40
N LEU A 607 21.39 -25.42 -3.10
CA LEU A 607 21.89 -24.74 -1.92
C LEU A 607 20.75 -24.21 -1.03
N ASN A 608 20.87 -24.52 0.28
CA ASN A 608 20.24 -23.76 1.32
C ASN A 608 21.28 -22.82 1.95
N VAL A 609 21.05 -21.52 1.93
CA VAL A 609 21.93 -20.55 2.55
C VAL A 609 21.16 -19.68 3.54
N TYR A 610 21.66 -19.62 4.75
CA TYR A 610 21.11 -18.83 5.84
C TYR A 610 21.92 -17.54 6.00
N THR A 611 21.20 -16.44 6.22
CA THR A 611 21.80 -15.14 6.55
C THR A 611 20.95 -14.44 7.61
N ASP A 612 21.58 -13.77 8.54
CA ASP A 612 20.89 -12.91 9.52
C ASP A 612 20.78 -11.46 9.02
N SER A 613 21.44 -11.16 7.92
CA SER A 613 21.38 -9.84 7.28
C SER A 613 20.10 -9.64 6.52
N ARG A 614 19.20 -8.83 7.08
CA ARG A 614 17.99 -8.37 6.36
C ARG A 614 18.31 -7.64 5.06
N TYR A 615 19.44 -6.93 5.05
CA TYR A 615 19.90 -6.21 3.87
C TYR A 615 20.30 -7.17 2.74
N ALA A 616 21.14 -8.17 3.04
CA ALA A 616 21.55 -9.17 2.05
C ALA A 616 20.36 -9.99 1.55
N PHE A 617 19.49 -10.42 2.47
CA PHE A 617 18.27 -11.15 2.16
C PHE A 617 17.34 -10.37 1.21
N ALA A 618 16.99 -9.14 1.57
CA ALA A 618 16.10 -8.32 0.77
C ALA A 618 16.71 -7.95 -0.59
N THR A 619 18.02 -7.70 -0.64
CA THR A 619 18.74 -7.43 -1.88
C THR A 619 18.71 -8.63 -2.82
N ALA A 620 18.94 -9.84 -2.27
CA ALA A 620 18.92 -11.08 -3.05
C ALA A 620 17.52 -11.42 -3.59
N HIS A 621 16.48 -11.27 -2.78
CA HIS A 621 15.12 -11.66 -3.15
C HIS A 621 14.41 -10.64 -4.04
N VAL A 622 14.56 -9.35 -3.78
CA VAL A 622 13.73 -8.31 -4.43
C VAL A 622 14.53 -7.07 -4.81
N HIS A 623 15.15 -6.40 -3.83
CA HIS A 623 15.60 -5.02 -4.00
C HIS A 623 16.80 -4.89 -4.94
N GLY A 624 17.65 -5.89 -5.02
CA GLY A 624 18.83 -5.85 -5.91
C GLY A 624 18.45 -5.70 -7.37
N GLU A 625 17.41 -6.39 -7.81
CA GLU A 625 16.94 -6.30 -9.18
C GLU A 625 16.25 -4.96 -9.47
N ILE A 626 15.48 -4.46 -8.51
CA ILE A 626 14.87 -3.12 -8.59
C ILE A 626 15.96 -2.05 -8.71
N TYR A 627 17.03 -2.15 -7.91
CA TYR A 627 18.16 -1.24 -7.99
C TYR A 627 18.89 -1.31 -9.34
N ARG A 628 19.14 -2.51 -9.83
CA ARG A 628 19.78 -2.73 -11.13
C ARG A 628 19.01 -2.04 -12.25
N ARG A 629 17.68 -2.14 -12.24
CA ARG A 629 16.81 -1.58 -13.28
C ARG A 629 16.66 -0.08 -13.21
N ARG A 630 16.74 0.48 -12.02
CA ARG A 630 16.80 1.95 -11.81
C ARG A 630 18.17 2.54 -12.12
N GLY A 631 19.06 1.79 -12.76
CA GLY A 631 20.42 2.24 -13.07
C GLY A 631 21.31 2.38 -11.85
N LEU A 632 20.96 1.66 -10.74
CA LEU A 632 21.66 1.72 -9.45
C LEU A 632 21.69 3.11 -8.84
N LEU A 633 20.59 3.85 -9.02
CA LEU A 633 20.38 5.16 -8.45
C LEU A 633 19.32 5.12 -7.33
N THR A 634 19.52 5.95 -6.32
CA THR A 634 18.50 6.22 -5.29
C THR A 634 17.34 7.00 -5.90
N SER A 635 16.23 7.12 -5.17
CA SER A 635 15.13 8.02 -5.53
C SER A 635 15.55 9.49 -5.72
N GLU A 636 16.71 9.88 -5.17
CA GLU A 636 17.33 11.20 -5.32
C GLU A 636 18.29 11.31 -6.52
N GLY A 637 18.53 10.22 -7.25
CA GLY A 637 19.47 10.18 -8.36
C GLY A 637 20.94 10.06 -7.97
N LYS A 638 21.22 9.77 -6.69
CA LYS A 638 22.57 9.45 -6.21
C LYS A 638 22.85 7.97 -6.44
N GLU A 639 24.10 7.61 -6.64
CA GLU A 639 24.49 6.19 -6.76
C GLU A 639 24.14 5.42 -5.47
N ILE A 640 23.64 4.19 -5.66
CA ILE A 640 23.35 3.30 -4.55
C ILE A 640 24.66 2.83 -3.92
N LYS A 641 24.69 2.87 -2.60
CA LYS A 641 25.80 2.33 -1.82
C LYS A 641 25.95 0.82 -2.11
N ASN A 642 27.19 0.35 -2.20
CA ASN A 642 27.52 -1.05 -2.50
C ASN A 642 27.10 -1.54 -3.91
N LYS A 643 27.08 -0.66 -4.89
CA LYS A 643 26.71 -0.94 -6.28
C LYS A 643 27.40 -2.18 -6.87
N GLY A 644 28.75 -2.26 -6.68
CA GLY A 644 29.55 -3.37 -7.22
C GLY A 644 29.17 -4.72 -6.63
N GLU A 645 28.93 -4.75 -5.32
CA GLU A 645 28.57 -5.97 -4.57
C GLU A 645 27.14 -6.41 -4.92
N ILE A 646 26.22 -5.49 -5.09
CA ILE A 646 24.84 -5.78 -5.51
C ILE A 646 24.85 -6.43 -6.87
N LEU A 647 25.59 -5.88 -7.84
CA LEU A 647 25.72 -6.48 -9.17
C LEU A 647 26.37 -7.86 -9.14
N ALA A 648 27.39 -8.03 -8.31
CA ALA A 648 28.04 -9.32 -8.13
C ALA A 648 27.10 -10.37 -7.55
N LEU A 649 26.29 -9.99 -6.55
CA LEU A 649 25.28 -10.84 -5.96
C LEU A 649 24.23 -11.28 -6.98
N LEU A 650 23.68 -10.33 -7.75
CA LEU A 650 22.65 -10.61 -8.74
C LEU A 650 23.13 -11.56 -9.85
N LYS A 651 24.38 -11.46 -10.25
CA LYS A 651 25.00 -12.43 -11.18
C LYS A 651 25.14 -13.80 -10.53
N ALA A 652 25.57 -13.84 -9.26
CA ALA A 652 25.81 -15.08 -8.56
C ALA A 652 24.52 -15.85 -8.23
N LEU A 653 23.36 -15.19 -8.12
CA LEU A 653 22.08 -15.84 -7.86
C LEU A 653 21.72 -16.96 -8.86
N PHE A 654 22.23 -16.88 -10.08
CA PHE A 654 21.93 -17.85 -11.13
C PHE A 654 22.94 -19.01 -11.23
N LEU A 655 23.99 -19.00 -10.43
CA LEU A 655 25.02 -20.05 -10.40
C LEU A 655 24.53 -21.36 -9.79
N PRO A 656 23.84 -21.37 -8.62
CA PRO A 656 23.27 -22.60 -8.07
C PRO A 656 22.18 -23.17 -8.96
N LYS A 657 22.08 -24.49 -9.06
CA LYS A 657 21.02 -25.19 -9.82
C LYS A 657 19.63 -24.93 -9.22
N ARG A 658 19.50 -25.01 -7.88
CA ARG A 658 18.34 -24.59 -7.09
C ARG A 658 18.83 -23.83 -5.87
N LEU A 659 18.09 -22.85 -5.43
CA LEU A 659 18.53 -21.95 -4.38
C LEU A 659 17.38 -21.62 -3.43
N SER A 660 17.69 -21.73 -2.14
CA SER A 660 16.90 -21.14 -1.07
C SER A 660 17.79 -20.20 -0.25
N ILE A 661 17.36 -18.95 -0.08
CA ILE A 661 18.00 -17.98 0.81
C ILE A 661 17.05 -17.73 1.96
N ILE A 662 17.48 -18.08 3.18
CA ILE A 662 16.65 -18.13 4.36
C ILE A 662 17.15 -17.08 5.36
N HIS A 663 16.23 -16.28 5.88
CA HIS A 663 16.58 -15.34 6.95
C HIS A 663 16.46 -16.03 8.30
N CYS A 664 17.52 -15.98 9.08
CA CYS A 664 17.55 -16.40 10.49
C CYS A 664 17.79 -15.21 11.41
N PRO A 665 17.21 -15.17 12.60
CA PRO A 665 17.53 -14.13 13.58
C PRO A 665 18.98 -14.23 14.05
N GLY A 666 19.70 -13.10 14.06
CA GLY A 666 21.07 -13.03 14.57
C GLY A 666 21.17 -13.24 16.08
N HIS A 667 22.33 -13.66 16.56
CA HIS A 667 22.71 -13.77 17.98
C HIS A 667 21.76 -14.62 18.85
N GLN A 668 21.16 -15.67 18.32
CA GLN A 668 20.31 -16.59 19.09
C GLN A 668 21.11 -17.45 20.06
N LYS A 669 20.60 -17.60 21.29
CA LYS A 669 21.19 -18.45 22.35
C LYS A 669 20.73 -19.91 22.29
N GLY A 670 19.88 -20.28 21.34
CA GLY A 670 19.32 -21.61 21.21
C GLY A 670 20.31 -22.69 20.70
N ASN A 671 19.90 -23.95 20.80
CA ASN A 671 20.64 -25.12 20.31
C ASN A 671 20.13 -25.64 18.95
N SER A 672 19.28 -24.89 18.25
CA SER A 672 18.86 -25.24 16.91
C SER A 672 20.05 -25.22 15.93
N ALA A 673 19.97 -26.01 14.88
CA ALA A 673 20.95 -26.04 13.79
C ALA A 673 21.24 -24.65 13.23
N GLU A 674 20.18 -23.87 13.03
CA GLU A 674 20.23 -22.50 12.53
C GLU A 674 20.99 -21.57 13.48
N ALA A 675 20.72 -21.67 14.80
CA ALA A 675 21.37 -20.83 15.77
C ALA A 675 22.87 -21.18 15.90
N LYS A 676 23.23 -22.47 15.81
CA LYS A 676 24.63 -22.93 15.84
C LYS A 676 25.39 -22.48 14.60
N GLY A 677 24.78 -22.68 13.41
CA GLY A 677 25.38 -22.29 12.16
C GLY A 677 25.57 -20.77 12.02
N ASN A 678 24.60 -19.98 12.47
CA ASN A 678 24.73 -18.52 12.47
C ASN A 678 25.82 -18.02 13.42
N ARG A 679 25.95 -18.61 14.63
CA ARG A 679 27.05 -18.28 15.55
C ARG A 679 28.41 -18.64 14.98
N MET A 680 28.51 -19.79 14.30
CA MET A 680 29.74 -20.20 13.64
C MET A 680 30.14 -19.19 12.56
N ALA A 681 29.17 -18.72 11.74
CA ALA A 681 29.42 -17.74 10.70
C ALA A 681 29.84 -16.38 11.27
N ASP A 682 29.17 -15.90 12.34
CA ASP A 682 29.52 -14.65 13.03
C ASP A 682 30.92 -14.69 13.58
N GLN A 683 31.26 -15.78 14.28
CA GLN A 683 32.61 -15.96 14.83
C GLN A 683 33.68 -16.02 13.74
N ALA A 684 33.45 -16.79 12.67
CA ALA A 684 34.39 -16.91 11.54
C ALA A 684 34.59 -15.56 10.81
N ALA A 685 33.53 -14.78 10.64
CA ALA A 685 33.61 -13.45 10.01
C ALA A 685 34.41 -12.46 10.88
N ARG A 686 34.25 -12.50 12.22
CA ARG A 686 35.01 -11.68 13.17
C ARG A 686 36.48 -12.06 13.19
N GLU A 687 36.78 -13.35 13.25
CA GLU A 687 38.17 -13.88 13.24
C GLU A 687 38.86 -13.49 11.92
N ALA A 688 38.16 -13.62 10.77
CA ALA A 688 38.70 -13.19 9.51
C ALA A 688 39.00 -11.68 9.46
N ALA A 689 38.15 -10.86 10.10
CA ALA A 689 38.37 -9.42 10.20
C ALA A 689 39.59 -9.06 11.07
N MET A 690 39.92 -9.87 12.01
CA MET A 690 41.11 -9.70 12.87
C MET A 690 42.43 -10.08 12.16
N GLY A 691 42.37 -10.73 10.98
CA GLY A 691 43.55 -11.07 10.20
C GLY A 691 44.36 -12.24 10.77
N THR A 692 43.76 -13.08 11.59
CA THR A 692 44.37 -14.35 12.04
C THR A 692 44.15 -15.37 10.92
N ASP A 693 45.25 -15.83 10.32
CA ASP A 693 45.28 -16.99 9.41
C ASP A 693 44.78 -18.21 10.18
N THR A 694 43.54 -18.60 9.98
CA THR A 694 43.00 -19.82 10.58
C THR A 694 43.38 -21.06 9.80
N LYS A 695 44.61 -21.45 9.89
CA LYS A 695 44.98 -22.87 9.89
C LYS A 695 45.49 -23.18 11.30
N ALA A 696 44.68 -23.87 12.07
CA ALA A 696 44.85 -24.42 13.41
C ALA A 696 44.22 -23.59 14.53
N SER A 697 43.19 -24.06 15.04
CA SER A 697 42.94 -24.76 16.28
C SER A 697 41.49 -24.59 16.71
N SER A 698 40.87 -25.73 16.79
CA SER A 698 39.75 -26.04 17.65
C SER A 698 40.01 -25.57 19.09
N LEU A 699 38.90 -25.30 19.78
CA LEU A 699 38.70 -25.18 21.21
C LEU A 699 39.08 -23.81 21.84
N LEU A 700 38.00 -23.02 22.00
CA LEU A 700 37.53 -22.76 23.37
C LEU A 700 36.15 -22.08 23.31
N ILE A 701 35.27 -22.73 23.96
CA ILE A 701 33.99 -22.28 24.45
C ILE A 701 34.23 -21.00 25.25
N GLU A 702 33.52 -19.87 24.97
CA GLU A 702 32.66 -19.34 26.01
C GLU A 702 32.03 -18.00 25.74
N THR A 703 30.82 -18.01 26.11
CA THR A 703 30.05 -17.00 26.83
C THR A 703 29.90 -15.64 26.15
N SER A 704 28.73 -15.59 25.51
CA SER A 704 27.98 -14.38 25.22
C SER A 704 27.89 -13.46 26.43
N THR A 705 28.67 -12.39 26.43
CA THR A 705 28.28 -11.17 27.12
C THR A 705 28.00 -10.13 26.08
N PRO A 706 26.83 -9.46 26.15
CA PRO A 706 26.51 -8.40 25.21
C PRO A 706 27.43 -7.22 25.48
N TYR A 707 28.13 -6.75 24.47
CA TYR A 707 29.03 -5.60 24.51
C TYR A 707 30.13 -5.72 25.58
N THR A 708 31.23 -6.37 25.23
CA THR A 708 32.43 -6.31 26.06
C THR A 708 33.10 -4.95 25.89
N PRO A 709 33.53 -4.33 26.99
CA PRO A 709 34.21 -3.03 27.01
C PRO A 709 35.61 -3.01 26.41
N ASP A 710 36.01 -3.99 25.63
CA ASP A 710 37.37 -4.11 25.02
C ASP A 710 37.70 -2.94 24.07
N PHE A 711 36.78 -1.99 23.87
CA PHE A 711 36.92 -0.86 22.97
C PHE A 711 37.03 0.51 23.66
N PHE A 712 37.11 0.55 24.96
CA PHE A 712 37.19 1.82 25.68
C PHE A 712 38.62 2.38 25.65
N HIS A 713 38.84 3.42 24.83
CA HIS A 713 40.07 4.20 24.91
C HIS A 713 39.90 5.39 25.84
N TYR A 714 40.60 5.39 26.96
CA TYR A 714 40.59 6.46 27.93
C TYR A 714 41.70 7.46 27.61
N THR A 715 41.29 8.73 27.48
CA THR A 715 42.27 9.83 27.36
C THR A 715 43.00 10.06 28.69
N GLU A 716 44.15 10.76 28.66
CA GLU A 716 44.87 11.11 29.90
C GLU A 716 43.98 11.93 30.86
N THR A 717 43.10 12.75 30.35
CA THR A 717 42.09 13.51 31.11
C THR A 717 41.07 12.59 31.77
N ASP A 718 40.58 11.57 31.04
CA ASP A 718 39.63 10.58 31.61
C ASP A 718 40.29 9.82 32.75
N ILE A 719 41.54 9.39 32.56
CA ILE A 719 42.28 8.63 33.56
C ILE A 719 42.50 9.46 34.84
N LYS A 720 42.85 10.72 34.68
CA LYS A 720 43.04 11.62 35.83
C LYS A 720 41.74 11.82 36.62
N ASN A 721 40.65 12.09 35.94
CA ASN A 721 39.32 12.25 36.55
C ASN A 721 38.86 10.94 37.25
N LEU A 722 39.16 9.79 36.65
CA LEU A 722 38.80 8.48 37.20
C LEU A 722 39.61 8.17 38.47
N GLN A 723 40.89 8.54 38.49
CA GLN A 723 41.74 8.37 39.69
C GLN A 723 41.28 9.29 40.83
N GLU A 724 40.90 10.52 40.52
CA GLU A 724 40.37 11.48 41.51
C GLU A 724 39.02 11.00 42.09
N LEU A 725 38.20 10.29 41.32
CA LEU A 725 36.93 9.73 41.77
C LEU A 725 37.04 8.37 42.44
N GLY A 726 38.25 7.83 42.61
CA GLY A 726 38.50 6.54 43.27
C GLY A 726 38.07 5.34 42.41
N ALA A 727 38.06 5.45 41.10
CA ALA A 727 37.82 4.33 40.21
C ALA A 727 38.97 3.33 40.22
N THR A 728 38.68 2.07 40.03
CA THR A 728 39.70 0.98 39.99
C THR A 728 39.82 0.46 38.55
N TYR A 729 41.09 0.21 38.16
CA TYR A 729 41.34 -0.34 36.82
C TYR A 729 41.36 -1.88 36.87
N ASP A 730 40.42 -2.51 36.14
CA ASP A 730 40.37 -3.96 35.96
C ASP A 730 41.38 -4.37 34.87
N ARG A 731 42.51 -5.01 35.29
CA ARG A 731 43.58 -5.41 34.36
C ARG A 731 43.21 -6.55 33.43
N GLU A 732 42.28 -7.44 33.86
CA GLU A 732 41.85 -8.57 33.05
C GLU A 732 40.90 -8.12 31.95
N LYS A 733 40.00 -7.17 32.28
CA LYS A 733 38.98 -6.67 31.39
C LYS A 733 39.36 -5.37 30.68
N LYS A 734 40.51 -4.79 31.01
CA LYS A 734 41.08 -3.59 30.38
C LYS A 734 40.20 -2.33 30.39
N TYR A 735 39.36 -2.16 31.43
CA TYR A 735 38.57 -0.97 31.62
C TYR A 735 38.55 -0.49 33.07
N TRP A 736 38.15 0.78 33.24
CA TRP A 736 37.95 1.35 34.58
C TRP A 736 36.55 1.01 35.11
N VAL A 737 36.45 0.77 36.40
CA VAL A 737 35.21 0.44 37.12
C VAL A 737 34.97 1.49 38.19
N LEU A 738 33.79 2.06 38.21
CA LEU A 738 33.31 2.99 39.23
C LEU A 738 31.91 2.55 39.69
N GLN A 739 31.70 2.46 41.00
CA GLN A 739 30.45 2.01 41.60
C GLN A 739 29.97 0.63 41.07
N GLY A 740 30.93 -0.28 40.80
CA GLY A 740 30.61 -1.62 40.29
C GLY A 740 30.22 -1.69 38.80
N LYS A 741 30.28 -0.58 38.10
CA LYS A 741 29.94 -0.50 36.66
C LYS A 741 31.17 -0.12 35.83
N PRO A 742 31.37 -0.70 34.64
CA PRO A 742 32.38 -0.23 33.70
C PRO A 742 32.16 1.24 33.33
N VAL A 743 33.20 2.03 33.27
CA VAL A 743 33.13 3.44 32.93
C VAL A 743 33.31 3.60 31.42
N MET A 744 32.38 4.29 30.81
CA MET A 744 32.44 4.64 29.39
C MET A 744 33.27 5.92 29.22
N PRO A 745 34.34 5.93 28.37
CA PRO A 745 35.10 7.15 28.05
C PRO A 745 34.25 8.29 27.51
N ASP A 746 34.64 9.52 27.79
CA ASP A 746 33.89 10.71 27.38
C ASP A 746 33.69 10.80 25.86
N GLN A 747 34.70 10.46 25.07
CA GLN A 747 34.58 10.45 23.59
C GLN A 747 33.55 9.46 23.10
N PHE A 748 33.53 8.24 23.65
CA PHE A 748 32.56 7.22 23.27
C PHE A 748 31.15 7.60 23.75
N THR A 749 31.07 8.20 24.94
CA THR A 749 29.81 8.74 25.47
C THR A 749 29.25 9.83 24.54
N PHE A 750 30.11 10.74 24.04
CA PHE A 750 29.73 11.79 23.10
C PHE A 750 29.19 11.19 21.78
N GLU A 751 29.89 10.25 21.18
CA GLU A 751 29.48 9.61 19.93
C GLU A 751 28.13 8.90 20.06
N LEU A 752 27.91 8.19 21.18
CA LEU A 752 26.64 7.53 21.46
C LEU A 752 25.51 8.53 21.66
N LEU A 753 25.73 9.60 22.43
CA LEU A 753 24.70 10.57 22.74
C LEU A 753 24.40 11.48 21.53
N ASP A 754 25.41 11.81 20.73
CA ASP A 754 25.22 12.51 19.46
C ASP A 754 24.40 11.67 18.47
N PHE A 755 24.73 10.41 18.33
CA PHE A 755 23.96 9.48 17.50
C PHE A 755 22.48 9.42 17.93
N LEU A 756 22.21 9.28 19.24
CA LEU A 756 20.86 9.27 19.79
C LEU A 756 20.15 10.62 19.55
N HIS A 757 20.88 11.72 19.68
CA HIS A 757 20.34 13.04 19.42
C HIS A 757 20.03 13.28 17.95
N GLN A 758 20.89 12.87 17.04
CA GLN A 758 20.67 12.97 15.59
C GLN A 758 19.46 12.15 15.14
N LEU A 759 19.17 11.05 15.81
CA LEU A 759 17.98 10.26 15.55
C LEU A 759 16.69 10.92 16.06
N THR A 760 16.75 11.65 17.17
CA THR A 760 15.56 12.07 17.91
C THR A 760 15.39 13.58 18.00
N HIS A 761 16.46 14.33 17.91
CA HIS A 761 16.53 15.77 18.18
C HIS A 761 15.84 16.20 19.48
N LEU A 762 15.84 15.32 20.49
CA LEU A 762 15.29 15.61 21.81
C LEU A 762 16.12 16.66 22.55
N SER A 763 15.44 17.49 23.32
CA SER A 763 16.14 18.44 24.20
C SER A 763 16.96 17.71 25.26
N TYR A 764 18.00 18.39 25.78
CA TYR A 764 18.82 17.89 26.88
C TYR A 764 18.03 17.21 28.00
N GLN A 765 16.97 17.89 28.51
CA GLN A 765 16.16 17.35 29.60
C GLN A 765 15.45 16.05 29.24
N LYS A 766 14.99 15.94 28.01
CA LYS A 766 14.26 14.75 27.54
C LYS A 766 15.20 13.59 27.24
N MET A 767 16.37 13.85 26.69
CA MET A 767 17.43 12.85 26.54
C MET A 767 17.91 12.31 27.89
N ARG A 768 18.13 13.22 28.85
CA ARG A 768 18.49 12.84 30.21
C ARG A 768 17.44 11.94 30.84
N ALA A 769 16.16 12.32 30.79
CA ALA A 769 15.05 11.51 31.30
C ALA A 769 14.94 10.13 30.62
N LEU A 770 15.29 10.04 29.35
CA LEU A 770 15.33 8.77 28.60
C LEU A 770 16.43 7.84 29.12
N LEU A 771 17.61 8.39 29.38
CA LEU A 771 18.76 7.65 29.88
C LEU A 771 18.61 7.23 31.35
N ASP A 772 17.91 8.04 32.14
CA ASP A 772 17.70 7.77 33.56
C ASP A 772 16.58 6.74 33.82
N ARG A 773 15.72 6.45 32.83
CA ARG A 773 14.62 5.46 32.96
C ARG A 773 15.04 4.00 33.00
N LYS A 774 16.20 3.66 32.41
CA LYS A 774 16.77 2.32 32.51
C LYS A 774 18.13 2.43 33.17
N GLU A 775 18.39 1.59 34.17
CA GLU A 775 19.72 1.48 34.70
C GLU A 775 20.71 1.15 33.60
N SER A 776 21.56 2.13 33.27
CA SER A 776 22.65 1.91 32.33
C SER A 776 23.60 0.86 32.88
N PRO A 777 24.03 -0.15 32.11
CA PRO A 777 25.04 -1.09 32.51
C PRO A 777 26.43 -0.43 32.60
N TYR A 778 26.58 0.79 32.11
CA TYR A 778 27.83 1.56 32.13
C TYR A 778 27.68 2.83 32.93
N TYR A 779 28.79 3.28 33.53
CA TYR A 779 28.92 4.58 34.17
C TYR A 779 29.42 5.60 33.14
N MET A 780 28.70 6.67 32.91
CA MET A 780 29.10 7.77 32.04
C MET A 780 29.59 8.94 32.87
N LEU A 781 30.88 9.23 32.79
CA LEU A 781 31.57 10.15 33.71
C LEU A 781 31.02 11.59 33.66
N ASN A 782 30.91 12.14 32.49
CA ASN A 782 30.47 13.52 32.25
C ASN A 782 29.14 13.60 31.48
N LYS A 783 28.22 12.65 31.75
CA LYS A 783 26.95 12.48 31.03
C LYS A 783 26.20 13.79 30.80
N ASP A 784 25.99 14.58 31.85
CA ASP A 784 25.19 15.81 31.76
C ASP A 784 25.87 16.90 30.94
N LYS A 785 27.19 17.01 31.06
CA LYS A 785 27.99 17.96 30.27
C LYS A 785 27.96 17.60 28.79
N ILE A 786 28.17 16.32 28.47
CA ILE A 786 28.19 15.82 27.09
C ILE A 786 26.80 15.94 26.46
N LEU A 787 25.74 15.69 27.21
CA LEU A 787 24.36 15.88 26.72
C LEU A 787 24.07 17.34 26.35
N HIS A 788 24.59 18.31 27.12
CA HIS A 788 24.49 19.72 26.77
C HIS A 788 25.26 20.05 25.51
N GLU A 789 26.48 19.58 25.40
CA GLU A 789 27.36 19.81 24.27
C GLU A 789 26.76 19.25 22.97
N VAL A 790 26.23 18.03 23.01
CA VAL A 790 25.54 17.41 21.89
C VAL A 790 24.29 18.20 21.46
N ALA A 791 23.48 18.66 22.41
CA ALA A 791 22.27 19.42 22.12
C ALA A 791 22.57 20.83 21.56
N GLU A 792 23.68 21.45 22.00
CA GLU A 792 24.12 22.78 21.55
C GLU A 792 24.87 22.73 20.21
N SER A 793 25.57 21.64 19.92
CA SER A 793 26.31 21.48 18.66
C SER A 793 25.43 21.10 17.49
N CYS A 794 24.21 20.64 17.72
CA CYS A 794 23.29 20.25 16.67
C CYS A 794 22.78 21.47 15.87
N GLN A 795 23.24 21.63 14.62
CA GLN A 795 22.87 22.72 13.75
C GLN A 795 21.35 22.83 13.52
N ALA A 796 20.66 21.71 13.38
CA ALA A 796 19.21 21.67 13.23
C ALA A 796 18.49 22.24 14.47
N CYS A 797 18.93 21.83 15.66
CA CYS A 797 18.37 22.32 16.93
C CYS A 797 18.73 23.77 17.22
N VAL A 798 19.95 24.19 16.86
CA VAL A 798 20.41 25.58 17.02
C VAL A 798 19.63 26.54 16.11
N GLN A 799 19.43 26.18 14.84
CA GLN A 799 18.63 26.99 13.90
C GLN A 799 17.17 27.13 14.35
N VAL A 800 16.59 26.06 14.83
CA VAL A 800 15.22 26.05 15.31
C VAL A 800 15.08 26.79 16.65
N ASN A 801 16.10 26.77 17.51
CA ASN A 801 16.12 27.44 18.82
C ASN A 801 16.63 28.89 18.78
N ALA A 802 17.18 29.35 17.67
CA ALA A 802 17.72 30.72 17.52
C ALA A 802 16.68 31.82 17.77
N SER A 803 15.40 31.53 17.75
CA SER A 803 14.32 32.47 18.07
C SER A 803 14.07 32.73 19.57
N LYS A 804 14.84 32.12 20.46
CA LYS A 804 14.80 32.40 21.91
C LYS A 804 15.71 33.58 22.33
N THR A 805 15.80 34.65 21.55
CA THR A 805 16.28 35.91 22.07
C THR A 805 15.29 36.37 23.13
N LYS A 806 15.79 36.52 24.35
CA LYS A 806 15.07 37.05 25.51
C LYS A 806 14.27 38.29 25.11
N ILE A 807 12.97 38.14 24.91
CA ILE A 807 12.08 39.31 25.07
C ILE A 807 12.17 39.63 26.55
N ARG A 808 12.93 40.65 26.88
CA ARG A 808 12.88 41.31 28.19
C ARG A 808 11.42 41.65 28.44
N ASN A 809 10.88 41.13 29.53
CA ASN A 809 9.58 41.47 30.03
C ASN A 809 9.43 42.99 30.06
N GLY A 810 8.74 43.56 29.08
CA GLY A 810 8.20 44.90 29.18
C GLY A 810 7.19 44.90 30.33
N THR A 811 7.40 45.78 31.24
CA THR A 811 6.54 46.06 32.37
C THR A 811 5.08 46.06 31.93
N ARG A 812 4.25 45.18 32.49
CA ARG A 812 2.81 45.25 32.37
C ARG A 812 2.34 46.57 32.98
N VAL A 813 1.95 47.51 32.15
CA VAL A 813 1.16 48.67 32.55
C VAL A 813 -0.24 48.14 32.86
N ARG A 814 -0.62 48.21 34.15
CA ARG A 814 -1.99 48.01 34.58
C ARG A 814 -2.82 49.20 34.08
N VAL A 815 -3.65 48.99 33.09
CA VAL A 815 -4.72 49.91 32.75
C VAL A 815 -5.85 49.71 33.76
N HIS A 816 -6.00 50.65 34.66
CA HIS A 816 -7.22 50.76 35.45
C HIS A 816 -8.39 51.07 34.51
N ARG A 817 -9.33 50.17 34.39
CA ARG A 817 -10.69 50.47 33.93
C ARG A 817 -11.44 51.14 35.08
N GLN A 818 -11.58 52.46 34.99
CA GLN A 818 -12.65 53.14 35.70
C GLN A 818 -13.99 52.80 35.05
N GLY A 819 -14.89 52.34 35.86
CA GLY A 819 -16.28 52.14 35.47
C GLY A 819 -17.02 53.46 35.41
N THR A 820 -17.95 53.60 34.50
CA THR A 820 -19.14 54.43 34.63
C THR A 820 -20.30 53.86 33.87
N HIS A 821 -21.35 53.63 34.62
CA HIS A 821 -22.77 53.52 34.33
C HIS A 821 -23.22 52.58 33.21
#